data_15531b6a1d073a306e1af20f0b114e9b
#
_entry.id   15531b6a1d073a306e1af20f0b114e9b
#
_cell.length_a   1.000
_cell.length_b   1.000
_cell.length_c   1.000
_cell.angle_alpha   90.00
_cell.angle_beta   90.00
_cell.angle_gamma   90.00
#
_symmetry.space_group_name_H-M   'P 1'
#
loop_
_entity.id
_entity.type
_entity.pdbx_description
1 polymer ?
#
loop_
_entity_poly.entity_id
_entity_poly.type
_entity_poly.pdbx_seq_one_letter_code
_entity_poly.pdbx_strand_id
1 'polypeptide(L)'
;SEMCIRDRAGPERCVLDCVLGKSSETVDMSAAGEFIQSVSVSNDSGNASVRKIAYPMLPATEPYFMVTATEIVRVGERGYLSIYAENGYATSRNNTIVARIYKENEPEPVKTVGFDTSRPGPTVWAASPYTFDAVSDRGIYDVEVDVTDVLTGVTFTKRINKLITVTPALAPRDEAVEYLVPDAKIVGGAESWIIDGKDYPAGCTVILKYDPQFGERYPMRLRLDNFKGTRENPIIFTIDTEEPFEFNWFYWFGILFNDCAHIVFDGRGYHNLDKGFRMIAMPEFANIAIQVTNYSNELEFFGIEIDKADFAGFMIKTDPTADNPQGWWPAYRLENLRLHHNHIHDTVGEGSYLGHYSPNYYTGTNSNGEEVRYRAHHLYNTRIYRNIYENQGYDNFQLNNAEDAEICYNEFINGGNRMEKDQTSALALGLSGKIYNNVIRGHFGPAIQCLCMGDVEIFNNIIAPGTEVSSAFYLGGFQEPPQSDYDTGLTIGHLINIHNNILFSYGVPYLFSQANKCKNVRILDNFCVHKGAWGGQAADIMSGWKVEGNMELEYPRYPFDFQAIDERYKIADSINLDYRIAASSPLVEGGCGDSFRFDFNGYKNWYDKVFPIGPFLGKYRSPDIVDALFGLSSIVIDGGAASTLSNKVSVRMNCKGEVTHYRISEKRDFSDTVWSEWSGDTVEFTFLSTGPKTLYCQIKSSTEESAVKSASIIYQESPLVLSSVVIEDGVPEKNGKTVSVEISY
;
A
#
# COMPACT_ATOMS: atom_id res chain seq x y z
N SER A 1 -43.47 18.73 32.50
CA SER A 1 -42.15 18.61 33.10
C SER A 1 -41.30 17.68 32.24
N GLU A 2 -40.33 18.26 31.55
CA GLU A 2 -39.42 17.53 30.73
C GLU A 2 -38.35 16.89 31.60
N MET A 3 -38.15 15.60 31.41
CA MET A 3 -37.09 14.83 32.03
C MET A 3 -35.84 15.01 31.19
N CYS A 4 -34.85 15.74 31.68
CA CYS A 4 -33.55 15.87 31.04
C CYS A 4 -32.64 14.77 31.48
N ILE A 5 -32.20 13.95 30.55
CA ILE A 5 -31.07 13.01 30.72
C ILE A 5 -29.81 13.82 30.44
N ARG A 6 -28.96 13.99 31.44
CA ARG A 6 -27.63 14.56 31.26
C ARG A 6 -26.59 13.47 31.47
N ASP A 7 -25.82 13.27 30.46
CA ASP A 7 -24.61 12.45 30.53
C ASP A 7 -23.50 13.19 31.30
N ARG A 8 -23.26 12.79 32.53
CA ARG A 8 -22.21 13.38 33.40
C ARG A 8 -21.13 12.40 33.87
N ALA A 9 -21.27 11.17 33.51
CA ALA A 9 -20.32 10.14 33.94
C ALA A 9 -19.99 9.28 32.74
N GLY A 10 -18.82 8.77 32.66
CA GLY A 10 -18.33 7.95 31.56
C GLY A 10 -19.31 6.94 30.96
N PRO A 11 -18.93 6.20 29.94
CA PRO A 11 -19.84 5.41 29.09
C PRO A 11 -20.66 4.37 29.84
N GLU A 12 -20.31 4.11 31.08
CA GLU A 12 -20.91 3.07 31.90
C GLU A 12 -22.09 3.55 32.75
N ARG A 13 -22.34 4.88 32.83
CA ARG A 13 -23.36 5.42 33.78
C ARG A 13 -24.11 6.60 33.21
N CYS A 14 -25.41 6.44 33.15
CA CYS A 14 -26.32 7.51 32.85
C CYS A 14 -27.01 8.00 34.14
N VAL A 15 -27.02 9.32 34.39
CA VAL A 15 -27.70 9.89 35.56
C VAL A 15 -29.02 10.45 35.10
N LEU A 16 -30.10 9.91 35.63
CA LEU A 16 -31.45 10.39 35.43
C LEU A 16 -31.75 11.47 36.49
N ASP A 17 -31.76 12.74 36.06
CA ASP A 17 -32.21 13.85 36.88
C ASP A 17 -33.72 14.03 36.73
N CYS A 18 -34.48 13.68 37.73
CA CYS A 18 -35.90 13.91 37.74
C CYS A 18 -36.22 15.30 38.36
N VAL A 19 -36.69 16.24 37.53
CA VAL A 19 -36.92 17.65 37.92
C VAL A 19 -38.01 17.79 38.99
N LEU A 20 -38.87 16.80 39.18
CA LEU A 20 -39.99 16.86 40.12
C LEU A 20 -39.79 16.13 41.46
N GLY A 21 -38.81 15.26 41.57
CA GLY A 21 -38.73 14.37 42.74
C GLY A 21 -37.43 14.41 43.52
N LYS A 22 -36.44 15.21 43.15
CA LYS A 22 -35.10 15.26 43.79
C LYS A 22 -34.40 13.93 43.95
N SER A 23 -34.78 12.92 43.19
CA SER A 23 -34.08 11.62 43.15
C SER A 23 -33.30 11.49 41.87
N SER A 24 -31.99 11.22 41.99
CA SER A 24 -31.15 10.82 40.89
C SER A 24 -30.90 9.32 41.00
N GLU A 25 -31.08 8.60 39.93
CA GLU A 25 -30.73 7.19 39.83
C GLU A 25 -29.57 6.99 38.84
N THR A 26 -28.56 6.26 39.25
CA THR A 26 -27.41 5.89 38.38
C THR A 26 -27.72 4.55 37.77
N VAL A 27 -27.70 4.48 36.45
CA VAL A 27 -27.97 3.28 35.70
C VAL A 27 -26.66 2.77 35.10
N ASP A 28 -26.41 1.48 35.29
CA ASP A 28 -25.28 0.79 34.69
C ASP A 28 -25.60 0.47 33.22
N MET A 29 -24.79 1.03 32.30
CA MET A 29 -24.90 0.88 30.86
C MET A 29 -23.82 -0.02 30.27
N SER A 30 -23.23 -0.90 31.09
CA SER A 30 -22.08 -1.73 30.69
C SER A 30 -22.43 -2.86 29.70
N ALA A 31 -23.71 -3.17 29.51
CA ALA A 31 -24.16 -4.24 28.61
C ALA A 31 -24.68 -3.68 27.27
N ALA A 32 -24.20 -4.25 26.17
CA ALA A 32 -24.77 -4.00 24.86
C ALA A 32 -26.16 -4.64 24.76
N GLY A 33 -27.16 -3.90 24.28
CA GLY A 33 -28.50 -4.41 24.10
C GLY A 33 -29.58 -3.36 24.28
N GLU A 34 -30.82 -3.80 24.38
CA GLU A 34 -31.96 -2.93 24.66
C GLU A 34 -32.01 -2.60 26.14
N PHE A 35 -31.87 -1.34 26.48
CA PHE A 35 -32.00 -0.87 27.86
C PHE A 35 -33.41 -0.40 28.14
N ILE A 36 -34.11 -1.08 29.03
CA ILE A 36 -35.47 -0.71 29.46
C ILE A 36 -35.43 -0.23 30.90
N GLN A 37 -35.62 1.04 31.11
CA GLN A 37 -35.78 1.61 32.44
C GLN A 37 -37.23 1.87 32.76
N SER A 38 -37.67 1.44 33.93
CA SER A 38 -38.96 1.77 34.48
C SER A 38 -38.82 2.91 35.49
N VAL A 39 -39.35 4.05 35.19
CA VAL A 39 -39.37 5.20 36.12
C VAL A 39 -40.76 5.32 36.69
N SER A 40 -40.86 5.23 38.04
CA SER A 40 -42.09 5.46 38.77
C SER A 40 -42.09 6.88 39.30
N VAL A 41 -43.06 7.66 38.90
CA VAL A 41 -43.27 9.03 39.42
C VAL A 41 -44.54 9.03 40.23
N SER A 42 -44.47 9.37 41.53
CA SER A 42 -45.62 9.61 42.39
C SER A 42 -45.78 11.09 42.66
N ASN A 43 -47.02 11.58 42.64
CA ASN A 43 -47.36 12.92 43.08
C ASN A 43 -47.83 12.89 44.55
N ASP A 44 -48.03 14.05 45.14
CA ASP A 44 -48.49 14.23 46.54
C ASP A 44 -49.87 13.59 46.83
N SER A 45 -50.57 13.16 45.79
CA SER A 45 -51.86 12.46 45.90
C SER A 45 -51.74 10.95 45.81
N GLY A 46 -50.51 10.41 45.76
CA GLY A 46 -50.24 8.96 45.72
C GLY A 46 -50.45 8.31 44.34
N ASN A 47 -50.72 9.05 43.31
CA ASN A 47 -50.85 8.53 41.95
C ASN A 47 -49.47 8.27 41.35
N ALA A 48 -49.15 7.01 41.13
CA ALA A 48 -47.93 6.59 40.47
C ALA A 48 -48.16 6.34 38.98
N SER A 49 -47.41 6.99 38.11
CA SER A 49 -47.30 6.61 36.71
C SER A 49 -45.96 5.96 36.44
N VAL A 50 -45.96 4.77 35.87
CA VAL A 50 -44.74 4.08 35.42
C VAL A 50 -44.58 4.30 33.94
N ARG A 51 -43.52 4.97 33.55
CA ARG A 51 -43.15 5.12 32.14
C ARG A 51 -41.91 4.23 31.87
N LYS A 52 -42.08 3.25 30.99
CA LYS A 52 -40.94 2.49 30.47
C LYS A 52 -40.36 3.23 29.28
N ILE A 53 -39.09 3.51 29.35
CA ILE A 53 -38.34 4.11 28.27
C ILE A 53 -37.32 3.07 27.82
N ALA A 54 -37.47 2.61 26.60
CA ALA A 54 -36.49 1.77 25.95
C ALA A 54 -35.48 2.65 25.20
N TYR A 55 -34.22 2.47 25.49
CA TYR A 55 -33.13 3.08 24.76
C TYR A 55 -32.46 2.02 23.94
N PRO A 56 -32.51 2.06 22.60
CA PRO A 56 -31.73 1.18 21.79
C PRO A 56 -30.24 1.47 22.06
N MET A 57 -29.52 0.47 22.56
CA MET A 57 -28.05 0.53 22.59
C MET A 57 -27.58 0.44 21.14
N LEU A 58 -27.13 1.55 20.62
CA LEU A 58 -26.56 1.57 19.26
C LEU A 58 -25.28 0.74 19.26
N PRO A 59 -25.07 -0.11 18.24
CA PRO A 59 -23.84 -0.88 18.11
C PRO A 59 -22.64 0.09 18.06
N ALA A 60 -21.46 -0.42 18.47
CA ALA A 60 -20.23 0.34 18.39
C ALA A 60 -20.05 0.85 16.97
N THR A 61 -19.96 2.15 16.82
CA THR A 61 -19.49 2.71 15.55
C THR A 61 -18.01 2.53 15.48
N GLU A 62 -17.52 2.29 14.27
CA GLU A 62 -16.12 2.31 13.97
C GLU A 62 -15.47 3.61 14.49
N PRO A 63 -14.52 3.55 15.44
CA PRO A 63 -13.85 4.73 15.90
C PRO A 63 -12.95 5.26 14.78
N TYR A 64 -12.97 6.56 14.58
CA TYR A 64 -11.92 7.18 13.82
C TYR A 64 -10.65 7.16 14.65
N PHE A 65 -9.58 6.61 14.12
CA PHE A 65 -8.30 6.81 14.74
C PHE A 65 -7.18 7.04 13.72
N MET A 66 -6.33 7.99 14.06
CA MET A 66 -5.08 8.24 13.35
C MET A 66 -3.93 7.63 14.13
N VAL A 67 -2.96 7.15 13.40
CA VAL A 67 -1.71 6.62 13.95
C VAL A 67 -0.59 7.40 13.32
N THR A 68 0.26 7.99 14.14
CA THR A 68 1.49 8.64 13.71
C THR A 68 2.67 8.13 14.51
N ALA A 69 3.85 8.20 13.96
CA ALA A 69 5.08 7.76 14.63
C ALA A 69 6.22 8.75 14.39
N THR A 70 7.26 8.63 15.20
CA THR A 70 8.58 9.10 14.78
C THR A 70 9.03 8.17 13.66
N GLU A 71 8.87 8.60 12.41
CA GLU A 71 8.97 7.71 11.23
C GLU A 71 10.40 7.22 10.99
N ILE A 72 11.39 8.02 11.34
CA ILE A 72 12.81 7.65 11.24
C ILE A 72 13.44 7.75 12.62
N VAL A 73 13.95 6.65 13.13
CA VAL A 73 14.68 6.57 14.40
C VAL A 73 16.02 5.89 14.17
N ARG A 74 17.06 6.35 14.86
CA ARG A 74 18.34 5.67 14.87
C ARG A 74 18.37 4.59 15.95
N VAL A 75 19.19 3.58 15.76
CA VAL A 75 19.45 2.58 16.81
C VAL A 75 19.85 3.30 18.10
N GLY A 76 19.20 2.96 19.22
CA GLY A 76 19.38 3.59 20.52
C GLY A 76 18.57 4.87 20.76
N GLU A 77 17.98 5.47 19.73
CA GLU A 77 17.09 6.63 19.89
C GLU A 77 15.69 6.22 20.33
N ARG A 78 15.05 7.14 21.05
CA ARG A 78 13.64 6.99 21.46
C ARG A 78 12.73 7.58 20.41
N GLY A 79 11.89 6.75 19.82
CA GLY A 79 10.76 7.17 19.02
C GLY A 79 9.45 7.18 19.83
N TYR A 80 8.42 7.80 19.27
CA TYR A 80 7.08 7.84 19.85
C TYR A 80 6.07 7.39 18.82
N LEU A 81 5.18 6.50 19.25
CA LEU A 81 3.99 6.14 18.53
C LEU A 81 2.82 6.88 19.16
N SER A 82 2.10 7.67 18.37
CA SER A 82 0.97 8.47 18.85
C SER A 82 -0.32 8.02 18.17
N ILE A 83 -1.36 7.89 18.96
CA ILE A 83 -2.68 7.49 18.50
C ILE A 83 -3.69 8.51 18.94
N TYR A 84 -4.47 8.99 17.98
CA TYR A 84 -5.65 9.79 18.21
C TYR A 84 -6.86 8.97 17.81
N ALA A 85 -7.70 8.64 18.76
CA ALA A 85 -8.92 7.89 18.51
C ALA A 85 -10.15 8.72 18.92
N GLU A 86 -11.14 8.77 18.04
CA GLU A 86 -12.39 9.49 18.24
C GLU A 86 -13.56 8.52 18.11
N ASN A 87 -14.37 8.41 19.14
CA ASN A 87 -15.61 7.65 19.09
C ASN A 87 -16.67 8.49 18.40
N GLY A 88 -17.33 7.93 17.40
CA GLY A 88 -18.38 8.61 16.64
C GLY A 88 -19.63 8.99 17.44
N TYR A 89 -19.65 8.74 18.76
CA TYR A 89 -20.71 9.15 19.68
C TYR A 89 -20.18 10.07 20.76
N ALA A 90 -21.01 11.04 21.15
CA ALA A 90 -20.72 12.04 22.16
C ALA A 90 -20.57 11.50 23.59
N THR A 91 -20.59 10.20 23.78
CA THR A 91 -20.48 9.57 25.10
C THR A 91 -19.13 8.94 25.28
N SER A 92 -18.55 9.20 26.42
CA SER A 92 -17.26 8.74 26.88
C SER A 92 -17.14 7.21 26.89
N ARG A 93 -16.71 6.62 25.81
CA ARG A 93 -16.34 5.21 25.73
C ARG A 93 -14.88 5.03 26.06
N ASN A 94 -14.56 4.05 26.86
CA ASN A 94 -13.18 3.66 27.10
C ASN A 94 -12.73 2.74 25.96
N ASN A 95 -11.57 3.04 25.41
CA ASN A 95 -10.92 2.16 24.45
C ASN A 95 -9.64 1.58 25.09
N THR A 96 -9.38 0.32 24.83
CA THR A 96 -8.03 -0.22 25.02
C THR A 96 -7.29 -0.18 23.69
N ILE A 97 -6.04 0.27 23.71
CA ILE A 97 -5.23 0.46 22.54
C ILE A 97 -3.95 -0.35 22.68
N VAL A 98 -3.68 -1.16 21.68
CA VAL A 98 -2.45 -1.98 21.58
C VAL A 98 -1.86 -1.81 20.20
N ALA A 99 -0.58 -1.47 20.12
CA ALA A 99 0.15 -1.45 18.87
C ALA A 99 1.17 -2.59 18.82
N ARG A 100 1.28 -3.22 17.67
CA ARG A 100 2.27 -4.24 17.34
C ARG A 100 3.15 -3.74 16.23
N ILE A 101 4.45 -3.83 16.39
CA ILE A 101 5.46 -3.38 15.42
C ILE A 101 6.10 -4.63 14.82
N TYR A 102 6.00 -4.76 13.50
CA TYR A 102 6.51 -5.89 12.72
C TYR A 102 7.69 -5.44 11.87
N LYS A 103 8.76 -6.19 11.86
CA LYS A 103 9.82 -5.97 10.87
C LYS A 103 9.34 -6.43 9.49
N GLU A 104 9.74 -5.73 8.44
CA GLU A 104 9.37 -6.08 7.07
C GLU A 104 9.66 -7.56 6.79
N ASN A 105 8.68 -8.26 6.22
CA ASN A 105 8.69 -9.70 5.92
C ASN A 105 8.74 -10.65 7.12
N GLU A 106 8.61 -10.14 8.37
CA GLU A 106 8.51 -10.99 9.55
C GLU A 106 7.04 -11.17 9.96
N PRO A 107 6.58 -12.40 10.20
CA PRO A 107 5.18 -12.67 10.52
C PRO A 107 4.82 -12.31 11.97
N GLU A 108 5.80 -12.27 12.88
CA GLU A 108 5.60 -12.02 14.29
C GLU A 108 6.01 -10.59 14.67
N PRO A 109 5.28 -9.94 15.59
CA PRO A 109 5.65 -8.62 16.04
C PRO A 109 6.94 -8.65 16.87
N VAL A 110 7.88 -7.79 16.54
CA VAL A 110 9.12 -7.62 17.30
C VAL A 110 8.91 -6.81 18.58
N LYS A 111 7.88 -5.97 18.59
CA LYS A 111 7.47 -5.19 19.76
C LYS A 111 5.97 -5.06 19.87
N THR A 112 5.50 -5.02 21.13
CA THR A 112 4.12 -4.65 21.47
C THR A 112 4.16 -3.43 22.38
N VAL A 113 3.39 -2.42 22.05
CA VAL A 113 3.33 -1.14 22.76
C VAL A 113 1.91 -0.95 23.28
N GLY A 114 1.78 -0.81 24.59
CA GLY A 114 0.51 -0.47 25.24
C GLY A 114 0.40 1.04 25.43
N PHE A 115 -0.84 1.53 25.50
CA PHE A 115 -1.16 2.94 25.71
C PHE A 115 -1.96 3.13 26.98
N ASP A 116 -1.64 4.21 27.70
CA ASP A 116 -2.43 4.62 28.85
C ASP A 116 -3.71 5.33 28.34
N THR A 117 -4.82 4.64 28.47
CA THR A 117 -6.15 5.14 28.10
C THR A 117 -7.02 5.40 29.35
N SER A 118 -6.42 5.58 30.51
CA SER A 118 -7.09 5.73 31.79
C SER A 118 -7.94 7.02 31.93
N ARG A 119 -7.83 7.95 30.98
CA ARG A 119 -8.65 9.17 30.94
C ARG A 119 -9.86 8.94 30.03
N PRO A 120 -11.04 8.65 30.57
CA PRO A 120 -12.23 8.47 29.74
C PRO A 120 -12.64 9.79 29.08
N GLY A 121 -12.97 9.72 27.81
CA GLY A 121 -13.43 10.86 27.03
C GLY A 121 -13.88 10.43 25.64
N PRO A 122 -14.60 11.26 24.89
CA PRO A 122 -15.00 10.95 23.52
C PRO A 122 -13.79 10.91 22.57
N THR A 123 -12.67 11.44 23.03
CA THR A 123 -11.43 11.53 22.28
C THR A 123 -10.28 11.01 23.15
N VAL A 124 -9.54 10.06 22.63
CA VAL A 124 -8.32 9.56 23.27
C VAL A 124 -7.12 10.03 22.46
N TRP A 125 -6.22 10.75 23.14
CA TRP A 125 -4.89 11.04 22.64
C TRP A 125 -3.90 10.31 23.52
N ALA A 126 -3.15 9.39 22.96
CA ALA A 126 -2.14 8.65 23.69
C ALA A 126 -0.85 8.58 22.88
N ALA A 127 0.27 8.74 23.56
CA ALA A 127 1.59 8.55 22.98
C ALA A 127 2.38 7.57 23.84
N SER A 128 3.09 6.66 23.22
CA SER A 128 3.93 5.69 23.90
C SER A 128 5.32 5.62 23.26
N PRO A 129 6.39 5.60 24.06
CA PRO A 129 7.73 5.52 23.53
C PRO A 129 8.07 4.10 23.06
N TYR A 130 8.97 4.03 22.08
CA TYR A 130 9.64 2.80 21.68
C TYR A 130 11.12 3.05 21.41
N THR A 131 11.95 2.01 21.53
CA THR A 131 13.38 2.04 21.20
C THR A 131 13.77 0.77 20.46
N PHE A 132 14.79 0.86 19.65
CA PHE A 132 15.45 -0.26 18.98
C PHE A 132 16.94 -0.17 19.30
N ASP A 133 17.44 -1.10 20.10
CA ASP A 133 18.74 -0.95 20.73
C ASP A 133 19.84 -1.80 20.07
N ALA A 134 19.47 -2.75 19.22
CA ALA A 134 20.43 -3.62 18.56
C ALA A 134 20.66 -3.21 17.09
N VAL A 135 21.88 -3.37 16.61
CA VAL A 135 22.24 -3.15 15.19
C VAL A 135 21.38 -4.02 14.27
N SER A 136 21.01 -5.22 14.71
CA SER A 136 20.10 -6.13 14.00
C SER A 136 18.68 -5.58 13.85
N ASP A 137 18.31 -4.56 14.64
CA ASP A 137 17.00 -3.94 14.56
C ASP A 137 16.88 -2.96 13.37
N ARG A 138 17.97 -2.64 12.69
CA ARG A 138 17.91 -1.82 11.47
C ARG A 138 16.96 -2.42 10.45
N GLY A 139 16.17 -1.58 9.84
CA GLY A 139 15.22 -2.00 8.82
C GLY A 139 13.94 -1.17 8.80
N ILE A 140 12.99 -1.69 8.04
CA ILE A 140 11.68 -1.09 7.82
C ILE A 140 10.66 -1.85 8.66
N TYR A 141 9.70 -1.13 9.23
CA TYR A 141 8.71 -1.71 10.11
C TYR A 141 7.29 -1.25 9.78
N ASP A 142 6.38 -2.19 9.83
CA ASP A 142 4.95 -1.97 9.79
C ASP A 142 4.41 -1.82 11.22
N VAL A 143 3.38 -1.03 11.38
CA VAL A 143 2.69 -0.87 12.67
C VAL A 143 1.24 -1.28 12.51
N GLU A 144 0.81 -2.21 13.34
CA GLU A 144 -0.58 -2.64 13.45
C GLU A 144 -1.15 -2.19 14.80
N VAL A 145 -2.27 -1.50 14.79
CA VAL A 145 -2.91 -0.95 15.98
C VAL A 145 -4.30 -1.50 16.11
N ASP A 146 -4.59 -2.07 17.27
CA ASP A 146 -5.93 -2.45 17.69
C ASP A 146 -6.49 -1.41 18.65
N VAL A 147 -7.67 -0.93 18.34
CA VAL A 147 -8.50 -0.10 19.23
C VAL A 147 -9.73 -0.92 19.59
N THR A 148 -9.85 -1.33 20.84
CA THR A 148 -10.97 -2.12 21.33
C THR A 148 -11.91 -1.25 22.15
N ASP A 149 -13.15 -1.17 21.73
CA ASP A 149 -14.23 -0.55 22.52
C ASP A 149 -14.52 -1.46 23.73
N VAL A 150 -14.26 -0.97 24.93
CA VAL A 150 -14.42 -1.76 26.18
C VAL A 150 -15.87 -2.15 26.39
N LEU A 151 -16.83 -1.32 25.98
CA LEU A 151 -18.24 -1.55 26.20
C LEU A 151 -18.78 -2.71 25.34
N THR A 152 -18.39 -2.75 24.08
CA THR A 152 -18.91 -3.75 23.13
C THR A 152 -17.95 -4.91 22.90
N GLY A 153 -16.69 -4.78 23.32
CA GLY A 153 -15.64 -5.75 23.03
C GLY A 153 -15.21 -5.78 21.56
N VAL A 154 -15.73 -4.89 20.72
CA VAL A 154 -15.39 -4.83 19.29
C VAL A 154 -14.01 -4.22 19.12
N THR A 155 -13.16 -4.91 18.39
CA THR A 155 -11.79 -4.46 18.08
C THR A 155 -11.71 -3.95 16.66
N PHE A 156 -11.06 -2.81 16.51
CA PHE A 156 -10.77 -2.15 15.26
C PHE A 156 -9.27 -2.16 14.99
N THR A 157 -8.88 -2.70 13.84
CA THR A 157 -7.48 -2.88 13.49
C THR A 157 -7.08 -1.97 12.35
N LYS A 158 -5.94 -1.31 12.50
CA LYS A 158 -5.30 -0.52 11.45
C LYS A 158 -3.85 -0.95 11.32
N ARG A 159 -3.40 -1.21 10.09
CA ARG A 159 -2.01 -1.50 9.78
C ARG A 159 -1.47 -0.48 8.79
N ILE A 160 -0.35 0.11 9.13
CA ILE A 160 0.36 1.04 8.28
C ILE A 160 1.72 0.42 7.96
N ASN A 161 1.91 0.11 6.70
CA ASN A 161 3.15 -0.46 6.24
C ASN A 161 4.23 0.63 6.18
N LYS A 162 5.47 0.23 6.43
CA LYS A 162 6.65 1.11 6.36
C LYS A 162 6.49 2.43 7.15
N LEU A 163 5.83 2.35 8.31
CA LEU A 163 5.62 3.53 9.17
C LEU A 163 6.89 3.93 9.90
N ILE A 164 7.73 2.99 10.27
CA ILE A 164 8.97 3.25 11.01
C ILE A 164 10.15 2.71 10.22
N THR A 165 11.17 3.52 10.09
CA THR A 165 12.48 3.11 9.55
C THR A 165 13.53 3.26 10.64
N VAL A 166 14.20 2.17 10.98
CA VAL A 166 15.31 2.15 11.94
C VAL A 166 16.62 2.22 11.18
N THR A 167 17.32 3.34 11.36
CA THR A 167 18.59 3.64 10.70
C THR A 167 19.77 3.41 11.65
N PRO A 168 21.03 3.36 11.16
CA PRO A 168 22.18 3.26 12.04
C PRO A 168 22.27 4.45 13.00
N ALA A 169 22.87 4.23 14.16
CA ALA A 169 23.28 5.31 15.04
C ALA A 169 24.42 6.12 14.40
N LEU A 170 24.40 7.44 14.57
CA LEU A 170 25.56 8.27 14.27
C LEU A 170 26.63 8.03 15.32
N ALA A 171 27.91 8.09 14.93
CA ALA A 171 28.99 8.13 15.89
C ALA A 171 28.86 9.36 16.80
N PRO A 172 29.37 9.33 18.07
CA PRO A 172 29.52 10.53 18.85
C PRO A 172 30.29 11.61 18.06
N ARG A 173 29.94 12.87 18.25
CA ARG A 173 30.52 13.98 17.44
C ARG A 173 32.03 14.03 17.48
N ASP A 174 32.64 13.70 18.61
CA ASP A 174 34.10 13.68 18.83
C ASP A 174 34.78 12.45 18.22
N GLU A 175 34.02 11.43 17.84
CA GLU A 175 34.48 10.23 17.15
C GLU A 175 34.17 10.25 15.63
N ALA A 176 33.31 11.17 15.17
CA ALA A 176 32.96 11.33 13.77
C ALA A 176 34.13 11.94 12.98
N VAL A 177 34.29 11.51 11.76
CA VAL A 177 35.26 12.08 10.83
C VAL A 177 34.68 13.36 10.24
N GLU A 178 35.22 14.50 10.61
CA GLU A 178 34.89 15.74 9.92
C GLU A 178 35.52 15.75 8.54
N TYR A 179 34.66 15.84 7.52
CA TYR A 179 35.16 15.98 6.18
C TYR A 179 35.43 17.45 5.87
N LEU A 180 36.69 17.82 5.87
CA LEU A 180 37.19 19.06 5.31
C LEU A 180 37.75 18.74 3.93
N VAL A 181 37.32 19.47 2.94
CA VAL A 181 37.70 19.31 1.54
C VAL A 181 39.21 19.29 1.36
N PRO A 182 39.87 18.15 1.14
CA PRO A 182 41.26 18.15 0.75
C PRO A 182 41.37 18.39 -0.74
N ASP A 183 42.43 18.95 -1.19
CA ASP A 183 42.92 19.08 -2.56
C ASP A 183 41.90 19.00 -3.70
N ALA A 184 41.41 20.14 -4.15
CA ALA A 184 40.60 20.22 -5.37
C ALA A 184 41.38 19.67 -6.57
N LYS A 185 40.79 18.73 -7.28
CA LYS A 185 41.35 18.19 -8.55
C LYS A 185 40.43 18.58 -9.69
N ILE A 186 41.04 18.88 -10.84
CA ILE A 186 40.26 19.15 -12.05
C ILE A 186 39.85 17.82 -12.67
N VAL A 187 38.54 17.54 -12.69
CA VAL A 187 37.95 16.37 -13.33
C VAL A 187 36.96 16.83 -14.40
N GLY A 188 37.20 16.44 -15.66
CA GLY A 188 36.33 16.81 -16.75
C GLY A 188 36.24 18.33 -17.00
N GLY A 189 37.27 19.08 -16.66
CA GLY A 189 37.32 20.54 -16.86
C GLY A 189 36.69 21.39 -15.74
N ALA A 190 36.27 20.78 -14.65
CA ALA A 190 35.76 21.48 -13.49
C ALA A 190 36.44 21.01 -12.17
N GLU A 191 36.55 21.87 -11.21
CA GLU A 191 37.06 21.50 -9.89
C GLU A 191 36.11 20.52 -9.21
N SER A 192 36.69 19.41 -8.74
CA SER A 192 35.95 18.38 -8.00
C SER A 192 36.79 17.93 -6.81
N TRP A 193 36.14 17.79 -5.69
CA TRP A 193 36.78 17.15 -4.53
C TRP A 193 36.61 15.64 -4.65
N ILE A 194 37.74 14.94 -4.71
CA ILE A 194 37.76 13.48 -4.84
C ILE A 194 38.28 12.91 -3.54
N ILE A 195 37.49 12.04 -2.94
CA ILE A 195 37.82 11.34 -1.71
C ILE A 195 37.86 9.86 -2.00
N ASP A 196 38.97 9.20 -1.67
CA ASP A 196 39.08 7.74 -1.71
C ASP A 196 38.68 7.15 -0.36
N GLY A 197 37.64 6.36 -0.35
CA GLY A 197 37.08 5.73 0.86
C GLY A 197 37.97 4.65 1.49
N LYS A 198 39.10 4.28 0.85
CA LYS A 198 40.00 3.22 1.37
C LYS A 198 40.56 3.52 2.75
N ASP A 199 40.67 4.79 3.11
CA ASP A 199 41.16 5.22 4.40
C ASP A 199 40.07 5.39 5.46
N TYR A 200 38.82 5.15 5.08
CA TYR A 200 37.63 5.28 5.96
C TYR A 200 37.18 3.90 6.44
N PRO A 201 37.23 3.64 7.75
CA PRO A 201 36.81 2.35 8.28
C PRO A 201 35.28 2.14 8.15
N ALA A 202 34.86 0.89 7.99
CA ALA A 202 33.46 0.54 8.06
C ALA A 202 32.84 1.02 9.39
N GLY A 203 31.62 1.57 9.32
CA GLY A 203 30.90 2.11 10.47
C GLY A 203 31.27 3.55 10.83
N CYS A 204 32.19 4.20 10.12
CA CYS A 204 32.48 5.60 10.40
C CYS A 204 31.30 6.52 10.01
N THR A 205 31.15 7.59 10.75
CA THR A 205 30.26 8.71 10.41
C THR A 205 31.11 9.84 9.83
N VAL A 206 30.73 10.28 8.62
CA VAL A 206 31.41 11.37 7.90
C VAL A 206 30.50 12.59 7.91
N ILE A 207 30.94 13.68 8.55
CA ILE A 207 30.19 14.92 8.61
C ILE A 207 30.61 15.81 7.43
N LEU A 208 29.62 16.15 6.57
CA LEU A 208 29.83 17.11 5.51
C LEU A 208 29.79 18.53 6.06
N LYS A 209 30.81 19.31 5.75
CA LYS A 209 30.96 20.71 6.20
C LYS A 209 31.32 21.60 5.02
N TYR A 210 31.01 22.88 5.17
CA TYR A 210 31.55 23.90 4.27
C TYR A 210 33.06 24.01 4.42
N ASP A 211 33.73 24.21 3.29
CA ASP A 211 35.13 24.60 3.34
C ASP A 211 35.25 26.03 3.88
N PRO A 212 35.96 26.26 5.00
CA PRO A 212 36.11 27.58 5.58
C PRO A 212 36.78 28.60 4.63
N GLN A 213 37.55 28.13 3.65
CA GLN A 213 38.24 28.96 2.68
C GLN A 213 37.28 29.56 1.64
N PHE A 214 36.24 28.82 1.27
CA PHE A 214 35.30 29.21 0.19
C PHE A 214 33.96 29.70 0.70
N GLY A 215 33.60 29.37 1.94
CA GLY A 215 32.33 29.78 2.55
C GLY A 215 31.11 29.01 2.08
N GLU A 216 29.95 29.33 2.62
CA GLU A 216 28.69 28.56 2.48
C GLU A 216 28.07 28.53 1.10
N ARG A 217 28.46 29.41 0.20
CA ARG A 217 27.84 29.54 -1.16
C ARG A 217 28.75 29.12 -2.29
N TYR A 218 29.86 28.49 -1.99
CA TYR A 218 30.76 28.02 -3.05
C TYR A 218 30.18 26.77 -3.70
N PRO A 219 30.00 26.72 -5.02
CA PRO A 219 29.48 25.54 -5.69
C PRO A 219 30.47 24.40 -5.60
N MET A 220 29.98 23.25 -5.13
CA MET A 220 30.79 22.07 -4.87
C MET A 220 30.45 20.93 -5.84
N ARG A 221 31.46 20.13 -6.16
CA ARG A 221 31.32 18.80 -6.78
C ARG A 221 32.09 17.81 -5.93
N LEU A 222 31.37 16.83 -5.39
CA LEU A 222 31.95 15.85 -4.49
C LEU A 222 31.94 14.48 -5.18
N ARG A 223 33.12 13.90 -5.37
CA ARG A 223 33.23 12.51 -5.83
C ARG A 223 33.77 11.63 -4.71
N LEU A 224 33.00 10.62 -4.38
CA LEU A 224 33.25 9.65 -3.33
C LEU A 224 33.59 8.30 -3.99
N ASP A 225 34.87 7.91 -3.96
CA ASP A 225 35.36 6.68 -4.57
C ASP A 225 35.60 5.61 -3.50
N ASN A 226 35.22 4.36 -3.78
CA ASN A 226 35.62 3.17 -3.02
C ASN A 226 35.24 3.15 -1.53
N PHE A 227 34.20 3.85 -1.11
CA PHE A 227 33.69 3.75 0.26
C PHE A 227 33.03 2.39 0.46
N LYS A 228 33.56 1.59 1.39
CA LYS A 228 33.07 0.22 1.64
C LYS A 228 32.75 0.02 3.12
N GLY A 229 31.49 0.20 3.48
CA GLY A 229 30.97 -0.25 4.76
C GLY A 229 30.69 -1.75 4.78
N THR A 230 29.98 -2.20 5.79
CA THR A 230 29.37 -3.53 5.85
C THR A 230 27.89 -3.39 6.22
N ARG A 231 27.13 -4.44 6.08
CA ARG A 231 25.71 -4.42 6.44
C ARG A 231 25.49 -4.05 7.90
N GLU A 232 26.35 -4.55 8.79
CA GLU A 232 26.30 -4.25 10.23
C GLU A 232 26.87 -2.87 10.54
N ASN A 233 27.91 -2.46 9.82
CA ASN A 233 28.65 -1.21 10.04
C ASN A 233 28.75 -0.42 8.72
N PRO A 234 27.65 0.21 8.27
CA PRO A 234 27.68 1.05 7.07
C PRO A 234 28.45 2.32 7.32
N ILE A 235 28.97 2.92 6.27
CA ILE A 235 29.53 4.27 6.34
C ILE A 235 28.36 5.26 6.22
N ILE A 236 28.32 6.23 7.15
CA ILE A 236 27.23 7.19 7.23
C ILE A 236 27.74 8.57 6.82
N PHE A 237 27.15 9.15 5.79
CA PHE A 237 27.32 10.55 5.46
C PHE A 237 26.20 11.36 6.09
N THR A 238 26.54 12.47 6.76
CA THR A 238 25.57 13.30 7.47
C THR A 238 26.05 14.74 7.61
N ILE A 239 25.29 15.56 8.31
CA ILE A 239 25.56 16.98 8.61
C ILE A 239 25.48 17.24 10.12
N ASP A 240 26.09 18.34 10.56
CA ASP A 240 26.01 18.83 11.96
C ASP A 240 25.68 20.33 11.96
N THR A 241 24.48 20.70 11.55
CA THR A 241 23.97 22.07 11.49
C THR A 241 22.58 22.13 12.08
N GLU A 242 22.25 23.22 12.77
CA GLU A 242 20.89 23.43 13.33
C GLU A 242 19.88 23.87 12.28
N GLU A 243 20.35 24.41 11.16
CA GLU A 243 19.55 24.79 9.97
C GLU A 243 19.93 23.89 8.80
N PRO A 244 19.12 23.79 7.77
CA PRO A 244 19.44 23.00 6.60
C PRO A 244 20.78 23.36 5.97
N PHE A 245 21.59 22.36 5.69
CA PHE A 245 22.87 22.51 5.02
C PHE A 245 22.64 22.66 3.51
N GLU A 246 22.95 23.84 2.93
CA GLU A 246 22.80 24.12 1.52
C GLU A 246 24.03 23.66 0.72
N PHE A 247 23.90 22.61 -0.05
CA PHE A 247 24.91 22.13 -0.98
C PHE A 247 24.65 22.72 -2.36
N ASN A 248 25.32 23.83 -2.67
CA ASN A 248 25.28 24.45 -4.00
C ASN A 248 26.14 23.64 -4.97
N TRP A 249 25.62 23.30 -6.14
CA TRP A 249 26.34 22.46 -7.10
C TRP A 249 26.14 22.94 -8.53
N PHE A 250 27.08 22.55 -9.39
CA PHE A 250 27.06 22.90 -10.80
C PHE A 250 27.69 21.81 -11.65
N TYR A 251 27.51 21.87 -12.96
CA TYR A 251 28.08 20.97 -13.95
C TYR A 251 27.45 19.57 -13.91
N TRP A 252 28.23 18.50 -14.11
CA TRP A 252 27.71 17.17 -14.42
C TRP A 252 27.03 16.46 -13.25
N PHE A 253 27.56 16.58 -12.06
CA PHE A 253 26.97 16.03 -10.83
C PHE A 253 27.27 16.91 -9.61
N GLY A 254 26.42 16.85 -8.60
CA GLY A 254 26.72 17.42 -7.28
C GLY A 254 27.52 16.44 -6.44
N ILE A 255 26.95 15.28 -6.12
CA ILE A 255 27.63 14.21 -5.39
C ILE A 255 27.61 12.94 -6.26
N LEU A 256 28.81 12.35 -6.46
CA LEU A 256 28.99 11.10 -7.16
C LEU A 256 29.52 10.01 -6.22
N PHE A 257 28.76 8.96 -6.01
CA PHE A 257 29.20 7.73 -5.36
C PHE A 257 29.69 6.75 -6.45
N ASN A 258 30.98 6.43 -6.42
CA ASN A 258 31.64 5.62 -7.41
C ASN A 258 32.25 4.38 -6.77
N ASP A 259 31.76 3.20 -7.10
CA ASP A 259 32.15 1.93 -6.49
C ASP A 259 32.05 1.93 -4.96
N CYS A 260 30.90 2.39 -4.44
CA CYS A 260 30.59 2.47 -3.02
C CYS A 260 29.63 1.35 -2.59
N ALA A 261 29.76 0.86 -1.35
CA ALA A 261 28.85 -0.16 -0.84
C ALA A 261 28.55 0.03 0.65
N HIS A 262 27.32 -0.32 1.05
CA HIS A 262 26.82 -0.17 2.41
C HIS A 262 26.95 1.28 2.91
N ILE A 263 26.33 2.18 2.18
CA ILE A 263 26.31 3.61 2.45
C ILE A 263 24.93 4.03 2.95
N VAL A 264 24.92 4.84 3.99
CA VAL A 264 23.73 5.55 4.46
C VAL A 264 23.98 7.05 4.37
N PHE A 265 23.16 7.76 3.62
CA PHE A 265 23.15 9.22 3.58
C PHE A 265 22.00 9.73 4.43
N ASP A 266 22.31 10.10 5.66
CA ASP A 266 21.35 10.68 6.62
C ASP A 266 21.36 12.22 6.52
N GLY A 267 20.47 12.74 5.68
CA GLY A 267 20.33 14.18 5.47
C GLY A 267 19.71 14.93 6.64
N ARG A 268 19.21 14.26 7.67
CA ARG A 268 18.63 14.92 8.85
C ARG A 268 19.67 15.46 9.82
N GLY A 269 20.89 14.94 9.76
CA GLY A 269 21.98 15.39 10.62
C GLY A 269 21.83 15.05 12.10
N TYR A 270 22.72 15.55 12.89
CA TYR A 270 22.69 15.39 14.36
C TYR A 270 21.49 16.08 15.03
N HIS A 271 20.85 17.02 14.34
CA HIS A 271 19.73 17.80 14.85
C HIS A 271 18.35 17.25 14.43
N ASN A 272 18.31 16.12 13.74
CA ASN A 272 17.06 15.47 13.29
C ASN A 272 16.14 16.39 12.47
N LEU A 273 16.72 17.20 11.58
CA LEU A 273 15.97 18.04 10.65
C LEU A 273 15.16 17.17 9.67
N ASP A 274 14.02 17.65 9.23
CA ASP A 274 13.20 16.87 8.26
C ASP A 274 13.92 16.72 6.91
N LYS A 275 14.28 17.84 6.28
CA LYS A 275 15.07 17.92 5.04
C LYS A 275 16.31 18.78 5.34
N GLY A 276 17.22 18.20 6.13
CA GLY A 276 18.39 18.95 6.61
C GLY A 276 19.49 19.11 5.55
N PHE A 277 19.53 18.27 4.53
CA PHE A 277 20.48 18.38 3.43
C PHE A 277 19.77 18.88 2.18
N ARG A 278 20.04 20.11 1.74
CA ARG A 278 19.45 20.74 0.56
C ARG A 278 20.46 20.86 -0.55
N MET A 279 20.19 20.24 -1.68
CA MET A 279 20.96 20.37 -2.89
C MET A 279 20.32 21.43 -3.80
N ILE A 280 21.07 22.52 -4.08
CA ILE A 280 20.59 23.63 -4.88
C ILE A 280 21.42 23.70 -6.15
N ALA A 281 20.76 23.46 -7.30
CA ALA A 281 21.40 23.60 -8.60
C ALA A 281 21.70 25.05 -8.90
N MET A 282 22.96 25.33 -9.24
CA MET A 282 23.35 26.66 -9.70
C MET A 282 22.84 26.90 -11.12
N PRO A 283 22.36 28.11 -11.44
CA PRO A 283 21.88 28.42 -12.80
C PRO A 283 22.92 28.13 -13.87
N GLU A 284 22.46 27.61 -15.00
CA GLU A 284 23.17 27.41 -16.24
C GLU A 284 23.86 26.07 -16.50
N PHE A 285 24.11 25.21 -15.51
CA PHE A 285 24.67 23.88 -15.78
C PHE A 285 24.74 22.97 -14.54
N ALA A 286 23.63 22.45 -14.06
CA ALA A 286 23.64 21.54 -12.91
C ALA A 286 22.88 20.24 -13.25
N ASN A 287 23.56 19.24 -13.83
CA ASN A 287 22.92 18.13 -14.54
C ASN A 287 22.26 17.11 -13.59
N ILE A 288 23.04 16.50 -12.72
CA ILE A 288 22.58 15.44 -11.78
C ILE A 288 22.90 15.85 -10.36
N ALA A 289 21.93 15.81 -9.44
CA ALA A 289 22.23 16.14 -8.05
C ALA A 289 23.04 15.03 -7.39
N ILE A 290 22.50 13.81 -7.29
CA ILE A 290 23.18 12.64 -6.72
C ILE A 290 23.30 11.55 -7.77
N GLN A 291 24.53 11.21 -8.12
CA GLN A 291 24.85 10.12 -9.03
C GLN A 291 25.47 8.94 -8.31
N VAL A 292 25.05 7.72 -8.66
CA VAL A 292 25.64 6.48 -8.17
C VAL A 292 26.01 5.59 -9.36
N THR A 293 27.23 5.06 -9.38
CA THR A 293 27.72 4.27 -10.50
C THR A 293 28.77 3.22 -10.07
N ASN A 294 29.24 2.42 -11.00
CA ASN A 294 30.36 1.49 -10.89
C ASN A 294 30.27 0.51 -9.71
N TYR A 295 29.37 -0.47 -9.78
CA TYR A 295 29.23 -1.55 -8.78
C TYR A 295 28.79 -1.11 -7.38
N SER A 296 28.34 0.11 -7.23
CA SER A 296 27.82 0.60 -5.95
C SER A 296 26.60 -0.22 -5.53
N ASN A 297 26.49 -0.52 -4.22
CA ASN A 297 25.50 -1.47 -3.71
C ASN A 297 25.08 -1.17 -2.28
N GLU A 298 23.93 -1.63 -1.82
CA GLU A 298 23.42 -1.49 -0.44
C GLU A 298 23.38 -0.01 0.01
N LEU A 299 22.52 0.79 -0.62
CA LEU A 299 22.52 2.24 -0.47
C LEU A 299 21.20 2.73 0.12
N GLU A 300 21.28 3.69 1.03
CA GLU A 300 20.11 4.32 1.66
C GLU A 300 20.26 5.84 1.69
N PHE A 301 19.27 6.58 1.16
CA PHE A 301 19.26 8.04 1.08
C PHE A 301 17.95 8.59 1.64
N PHE A 302 18.02 9.48 2.60
CA PHE A 302 16.84 10.10 3.20
C PHE A 302 17.12 11.48 3.81
N GLY A 303 16.06 12.27 4.01
CA GLY A 303 16.15 13.61 4.59
C GLY A 303 16.82 14.63 3.68
N ILE A 304 16.69 14.42 2.36
CA ILE A 304 17.33 15.24 1.32
C ILE A 304 16.27 16.02 0.56
N GLU A 305 16.52 17.30 0.32
CA GLU A 305 15.79 18.14 -0.62
C GLU A 305 16.67 18.39 -1.84
N ILE A 306 16.12 18.22 -3.04
CA ILE A 306 16.82 18.49 -4.32
C ILE A 306 16.00 19.48 -5.14
N ASP A 307 16.59 20.64 -5.41
CA ASP A 307 15.97 21.73 -6.15
C ASP A 307 16.67 21.94 -7.51
N LYS A 308 15.91 21.88 -8.58
CA LYS A 308 16.26 22.34 -9.96
C LYS A 308 17.40 21.60 -10.66
N ALA A 309 17.54 20.30 -10.53
CA ALA A 309 18.49 19.56 -11.36
C ALA A 309 18.12 19.66 -12.85
N ASP A 310 19.10 19.92 -13.73
CA ASP A 310 18.85 20.04 -15.18
C ASP A 310 18.51 18.73 -15.86
N PHE A 311 18.94 17.59 -15.29
CA PHE A 311 18.61 16.27 -15.81
C PHE A 311 17.91 15.41 -14.76
N ALA A 312 18.58 15.05 -13.66
CA ALA A 312 17.98 14.15 -12.66
C ALA A 312 18.33 14.55 -11.23
N GLY A 313 17.36 14.42 -10.32
CA GLY A 313 17.63 14.51 -8.88
C GLY A 313 18.53 13.35 -8.44
N PHE A 314 18.07 12.13 -8.59
CA PHE A 314 18.91 10.93 -8.42
C PHE A 314 19.13 10.24 -9.76
N MET A 315 20.38 9.87 -10.06
CA MET A 315 20.71 8.95 -11.15
C MET A 315 21.52 7.76 -10.59
N ILE A 316 20.88 6.60 -10.48
CA ILE A 316 21.48 5.42 -9.85
C ILE A 316 21.52 4.28 -10.85
N LYS A 317 22.64 4.10 -11.51
CA LYS A 317 22.87 3.05 -12.50
C LYS A 317 24.35 2.90 -12.83
N THR A 318 24.69 1.76 -13.39
CA THR A 318 25.95 1.52 -14.10
C THR A 318 25.63 1.19 -15.53
N ASP A 319 26.05 2.03 -16.46
CA ASP A 319 25.81 1.78 -17.88
C ASP A 319 26.68 0.59 -18.36
N PRO A 320 26.10 -0.37 -19.06
CA PRO A 320 26.85 -1.52 -19.55
C PRO A 320 27.73 -1.10 -20.74
N THR A 321 28.98 -1.54 -20.74
CA THR A 321 29.91 -1.35 -21.87
C THR A 321 30.49 -2.67 -22.29
N ALA A 322 30.96 -2.76 -23.55
CA ALA A 322 31.57 -3.97 -24.09
C ALA A 322 32.80 -4.42 -23.31
N ASP A 323 33.51 -3.51 -22.67
CA ASP A 323 34.74 -3.74 -21.93
C ASP A 323 34.57 -4.03 -20.46
N ASN A 324 33.30 -4.03 -19.96
CA ASN A 324 33.04 -4.19 -18.54
C ASN A 324 32.10 -5.37 -18.22
N PRO A 325 32.57 -6.64 -18.44
CA PRO A 325 31.73 -7.81 -18.21
C PRO A 325 31.30 -8.00 -16.75
N GLN A 326 32.03 -7.43 -15.80
CA GLN A 326 31.67 -7.48 -14.37
C GLN A 326 30.46 -6.58 -14.05
N GLY A 327 30.14 -5.59 -14.88
CA GLY A 327 28.98 -4.72 -14.73
C GLY A 327 27.73 -5.24 -15.44
N TRP A 328 27.80 -6.40 -16.11
CA TRP A 328 26.69 -6.97 -16.84
C TRP A 328 25.80 -7.82 -15.93
N TRP A 329 24.52 -7.89 -16.28
CA TRP A 329 23.67 -8.93 -15.71
C TRP A 329 24.09 -10.33 -16.25
N PRO A 330 24.16 -11.38 -15.44
CA PRO A 330 23.86 -11.46 -14.01
C PRO A 330 25.09 -11.26 -13.09
N ALA A 331 26.23 -10.87 -13.61
CA ALA A 331 27.45 -10.73 -12.81
C ALA A 331 27.35 -9.63 -11.73
N TYR A 332 26.60 -8.59 -12.03
CA TYR A 332 26.33 -7.50 -11.08
C TYR A 332 24.83 -7.29 -10.89
N ARG A 333 24.43 -7.02 -9.64
CA ARG A 333 23.13 -6.52 -9.22
C ARG A 333 23.32 -5.40 -8.22
N LEU A 334 22.51 -4.35 -8.33
CA LEU A 334 22.42 -3.35 -7.31
C LEU A 334 21.31 -3.78 -6.33
N GLU A 335 21.69 -4.17 -5.12
CA GLU A 335 20.78 -4.75 -4.13
C GLU A 335 20.45 -3.73 -3.03
N ASN A 336 19.24 -3.80 -2.48
CA ASN A 336 18.80 -3.10 -1.28
C ASN A 336 18.92 -1.56 -1.36
N LEU A 337 18.59 -0.99 -2.52
CA LEU A 337 18.46 0.46 -2.64
C LEU A 337 17.22 0.95 -1.89
N ARG A 338 17.41 1.97 -1.04
CA ARG A 338 16.33 2.65 -0.32
C ARG A 338 16.38 4.14 -0.57
N LEU A 339 15.29 4.71 -1.09
CA LEU A 339 15.07 6.15 -1.18
C LEU A 339 13.79 6.47 -0.42
N HIS A 340 13.91 7.26 0.65
CA HIS A 340 12.74 7.57 1.45
C HIS A 340 12.82 8.92 2.14
N HIS A 341 11.67 9.53 2.40
CA HIS A 341 11.56 10.82 3.08
C HIS A 341 12.42 11.92 2.42
N ASN A 342 12.50 11.91 1.09
CA ASN A 342 13.17 12.95 0.30
C ASN A 342 12.13 13.84 -0.39
N HIS A 343 12.51 15.05 -0.77
CA HIS A 343 11.73 15.96 -1.59
C HIS A 343 12.55 16.38 -2.80
N ILE A 344 12.12 15.99 -3.99
CA ILE A 344 12.77 16.30 -5.27
C ILE A 344 11.79 17.16 -6.07
N HIS A 345 12.20 18.36 -6.42
CA HIS A 345 11.29 19.28 -7.08
C HIS A 345 11.94 20.17 -8.14
N ASP A 346 11.09 20.66 -9.04
CA ASP A 346 11.44 21.63 -10.10
C ASP A 346 12.60 21.18 -11.01
N THR A 347 12.83 19.86 -11.14
CA THR A 347 13.86 19.35 -12.05
C THR A 347 13.46 19.57 -13.51
N VAL A 348 14.45 19.84 -14.36
CA VAL A 348 14.23 20.03 -15.79
C VAL A 348 14.02 18.70 -16.51
N GLY A 349 14.69 17.65 -16.04
CA GLY A 349 14.49 16.25 -16.45
C GLY A 349 13.71 15.44 -15.42
N GLU A 350 14.17 14.23 -15.11
CA GLU A 350 13.52 13.32 -14.18
C GLU A 350 13.77 13.71 -12.70
N GLY A 351 12.82 13.43 -11.83
CA GLY A 351 13.08 13.48 -10.40
C GLY A 351 14.05 12.39 -9.97
N SER A 352 13.89 11.18 -10.46
CA SER A 352 14.83 10.06 -10.26
C SER A 352 14.91 9.20 -11.53
N TYR A 353 16.13 8.82 -11.88
CA TYR A 353 16.46 7.90 -12.98
C TYR A 353 17.24 6.70 -12.44
N LEU A 354 16.54 5.60 -12.16
CA LEU A 354 17.09 4.42 -11.51
C LEU A 354 17.12 3.23 -12.47
N GLY A 355 18.29 2.57 -12.56
CA GLY A 355 18.51 1.48 -13.49
C GLY A 355 18.65 1.92 -14.95
N HIS A 356 18.98 0.99 -15.79
CA HIS A 356 19.13 1.25 -17.23
C HIS A 356 17.76 1.15 -17.93
N TYR A 357 17.47 2.05 -18.86
CA TYR A 357 16.17 2.18 -19.52
C TYR A 357 15.68 0.94 -20.28
N SER A 358 16.59 0.04 -20.64
CA SER A 358 16.27 -1.14 -21.44
C SER A 358 16.81 -2.43 -20.82
N PRO A 359 15.98 -3.48 -20.73
CA PRO A 359 16.43 -4.82 -20.34
C PRO A 359 17.04 -5.60 -21.52
N ASN A 360 17.04 -5.04 -22.71
CA ASN A 360 17.47 -5.72 -23.92
C ASN A 360 18.99 -5.98 -23.93
N TYR A 361 19.42 -6.95 -24.73
CA TYR A 361 20.81 -7.14 -25.02
C TYR A 361 21.36 -6.08 -25.96
N TYR A 362 22.57 -5.67 -25.68
CA TYR A 362 23.41 -4.85 -26.54
C TYR A 362 24.46 -5.74 -27.21
N THR A 363 24.86 -5.38 -28.42
CA THR A 363 26.01 -5.95 -29.09
C THR A 363 27.03 -4.84 -29.29
N GLY A 364 28.25 -5.06 -28.91
CA GLY A 364 29.34 -4.11 -29.05
C GLY A 364 30.68 -4.82 -29.24
N THR A 365 31.67 -4.04 -29.67
CA THR A 365 33.05 -4.57 -29.83
C THR A 365 33.87 -4.12 -28.62
N ASN A 366 34.50 -5.06 -27.94
CA ASN A 366 35.39 -4.76 -26.83
C ASN A 366 36.75 -4.22 -27.33
N SER A 367 37.61 -3.79 -26.42
CA SER A 367 38.94 -3.24 -26.72
C SER A 367 39.89 -4.25 -27.39
N ASN A 368 39.60 -5.55 -27.29
CA ASN A 368 40.36 -6.62 -27.96
C ASN A 368 39.88 -6.86 -29.41
N GLY A 369 38.84 -6.15 -29.87
CA GLY A 369 38.25 -6.33 -31.20
C GLY A 369 37.25 -7.49 -31.29
N GLU A 370 36.79 -8.05 -30.17
CA GLU A 370 35.83 -9.13 -30.12
C GLU A 370 34.40 -8.57 -30.03
N GLU A 371 33.51 -9.12 -30.84
CA GLU A 371 32.09 -8.85 -30.68
C GLU A 371 31.55 -9.55 -29.43
N VAL A 372 30.98 -8.78 -28.53
CA VAL A 372 30.41 -9.28 -27.27
C VAL A 372 28.92 -8.85 -27.14
N ARG A 373 28.17 -9.73 -26.53
CA ARG A 373 26.74 -9.47 -26.25
C ARG A 373 26.52 -9.34 -24.77
N TYR A 374 25.91 -8.25 -24.34
CA TYR A 374 25.78 -7.91 -22.94
C TYR A 374 24.47 -7.16 -22.66
N ARG A 375 24.10 -7.06 -21.42
CA ARG A 375 22.97 -6.22 -20.97
C ARG A 375 23.22 -5.61 -19.59
N ALA A 376 22.45 -4.58 -19.29
CA ALA A 376 22.56 -3.85 -18.06
C ALA A 376 22.27 -4.73 -16.83
N HIS A 377 22.87 -4.37 -15.71
CA HIS A 377 22.55 -4.95 -14.41
C HIS A 377 21.11 -4.71 -14.01
N HIS A 378 20.61 -5.53 -13.10
CA HIS A 378 19.31 -5.34 -12.49
C HIS A 378 19.45 -4.71 -11.09
N LEU A 379 18.40 -4.01 -10.66
CA LEU A 379 18.20 -3.63 -9.28
C LEU A 379 17.37 -4.73 -8.60
N TYR A 380 17.68 -5.03 -7.36
CA TYR A 380 16.96 -6.04 -6.59
C TYR A 380 16.60 -5.51 -5.20
N ASN A 381 15.37 -5.82 -4.72
CA ASN A 381 14.88 -5.39 -3.40
C ASN A 381 14.96 -3.87 -3.21
N THR A 382 14.43 -3.13 -4.21
CA THR A 382 14.40 -1.66 -4.18
C THR A 382 13.18 -1.17 -3.43
N ARG A 383 13.36 -0.25 -2.47
CA ARG A 383 12.29 0.32 -1.64
C ARG A 383 12.25 1.84 -1.77
N ILE A 384 11.19 2.35 -2.36
CA ILE A 384 10.96 3.78 -2.63
C ILE A 384 9.69 4.19 -1.90
N TYR A 385 9.82 4.95 -0.81
CA TYR A 385 8.65 5.26 0.01
C TYR A 385 8.76 6.61 0.72
N ARG A 386 7.61 7.26 0.93
CA ARG A 386 7.48 8.55 1.63
C ARG A 386 8.34 9.66 1.04
N ASN A 387 8.50 9.65 -0.29
CA ASN A 387 9.14 10.74 -1.02
C ASN A 387 8.07 11.64 -1.64
N ILE A 388 8.44 12.89 -1.87
CA ILE A 388 7.67 13.86 -2.64
C ILE A 388 8.45 14.17 -3.93
N TYR A 389 7.80 13.97 -5.06
CA TYR A 389 8.31 14.35 -6.38
C TYR A 389 7.38 15.40 -6.96
N GLU A 390 7.90 16.61 -7.28
CA GLU A 390 7.06 17.72 -7.65
C GLU A 390 7.65 18.52 -8.84
N ASN A 391 6.82 18.80 -9.86
CA ASN A 391 7.14 19.67 -10.99
C ASN A 391 8.32 19.21 -11.85
N GLN A 392 8.47 17.92 -12.12
CA GLN A 392 9.51 17.43 -13.02
C GLN A 392 9.17 17.73 -14.47
N GLY A 393 10.20 18.14 -15.23
CA GLY A 393 10.08 18.38 -16.67
C GLY A 393 9.80 17.12 -17.46
N TYR A 394 10.45 16.03 -17.10
CA TYR A 394 10.25 14.68 -17.61
C TYR A 394 9.46 13.83 -16.59
N ASP A 395 9.64 12.52 -16.59
CA ASP A 395 8.96 11.66 -15.64
C ASP A 395 9.28 12.07 -14.17
N ASN A 396 8.29 12.06 -13.27
CA ASN A 396 8.62 12.28 -11.86
C ASN A 396 9.63 11.25 -11.38
N PHE A 397 9.42 9.99 -11.79
CA PHE A 397 10.22 8.89 -11.29
C PHE A 397 10.35 7.79 -12.34
N GLN A 398 11.58 7.43 -12.67
CA GLN A 398 11.90 6.31 -13.54
C GLN A 398 12.65 5.22 -12.78
N LEU A 399 12.17 3.97 -12.88
CA LEU A 399 12.82 2.79 -12.33
C LEU A 399 12.73 1.65 -13.33
N ASN A 400 13.87 1.21 -13.84
CA ASN A 400 13.92 0.14 -14.83
C ASN A 400 14.87 -0.99 -14.42
N ASN A 401 14.68 -2.16 -15.02
CA ASN A 401 15.41 -3.39 -14.71
C ASN A 401 15.36 -3.74 -13.22
N ALA A 402 14.20 -3.59 -12.58
CA ALA A 402 14.06 -3.81 -11.14
C ALA A 402 13.23 -5.07 -10.84
N GLU A 403 13.75 -5.89 -9.94
CA GLU A 403 13.09 -7.09 -9.42
C GLU A 403 12.77 -6.88 -7.93
N ASP A 404 11.61 -7.35 -7.48
CA ASP A 404 11.13 -7.20 -6.11
C ASP A 404 11.19 -5.73 -5.62
N ALA A 405 10.65 -4.83 -6.46
CA ALA A 405 10.58 -3.42 -6.12
C ALA A 405 9.28 -3.10 -5.36
N GLU A 406 9.35 -2.18 -4.39
CA GLU A 406 8.15 -1.59 -3.78
C GLU A 406 8.20 -0.07 -3.87
N ILE A 407 7.15 0.51 -4.45
CA ILE A 407 6.95 1.96 -4.57
C ILE A 407 5.66 2.30 -3.82
N CYS A 408 5.76 2.93 -2.66
CA CYS A 408 4.58 3.14 -1.81
C CYS A 408 4.66 4.40 -0.94
N TYR A 409 3.50 4.95 -0.61
CA TYR A 409 3.36 6.15 0.22
C TYR A 409 4.12 7.37 -0.31
N ASN A 410 4.36 7.45 -1.62
CA ASN A 410 4.96 8.62 -2.25
C ASN A 410 3.89 9.55 -2.81
N GLU A 411 4.24 10.82 -2.97
CA GLU A 411 3.47 11.79 -3.72
C GLU A 411 4.19 12.14 -5.01
N PHE A 412 3.49 12.04 -6.15
CA PHE A 412 3.98 12.39 -7.48
C PHE A 412 3.09 13.49 -8.05
N ILE A 413 3.67 14.67 -8.25
CA ILE A 413 2.95 15.89 -8.55
C ILE A 413 3.52 16.52 -9.83
N ASN A 414 2.65 16.80 -10.81
CA ASN A 414 2.99 17.54 -12.03
C ASN A 414 4.19 16.97 -12.81
N GLY A 415 4.26 15.64 -12.99
CA GLY A 415 5.30 15.01 -13.80
C GLY A 415 5.07 15.16 -15.30
N GLY A 416 6.14 15.28 -16.07
CA GLY A 416 6.09 15.39 -17.53
C GLY A 416 5.72 16.78 -18.05
N ASN A 417 5.92 17.84 -17.28
CA ASN A 417 5.41 19.17 -17.58
C ASN A 417 6.06 19.84 -18.82
N ARG A 418 7.18 19.34 -19.31
CA ARG A 418 7.80 19.77 -20.58
C ARG A 418 7.20 19.09 -21.81
N MET A 419 6.35 18.09 -21.60
CA MET A 419 5.71 17.31 -22.66
C MET A 419 6.72 16.69 -23.66
N GLU A 420 7.91 16.32 -23.18
CA GLU A 420 8.90 15.63 -24.00
C GLU A 420 8.38 14.25 -24.38
N LYS A 421 8.55 13.89 -25.64
CA LYS A 421 8.03 12.64 -26.16
C LYS A 421 8.55 11.43 -25.36
N ASP A 422 7.66 10.54 -24.97
CA ASP A 422 7.93 9.31 -24.21
C ASP A 422 8.49 9.55 -22.78
N GLN A 423 8.45 10.81 -22.27
CA GLN A 423 8.92 11.20 -20.94
C GLN A 423 7.91 12.12 -20.24
N THR A 424 6.66 11.69 -20.19
CA THR A 424 5.56 12.50 -19.64
C THR A 424 4.82 11.80 -18.49
N SER A 425 5.30 10.66 -18.04
CA SER A 425 4.65 9.86 -17.00
C SER A 425 4.93 10.42 -15.60
N ALA A 426 4.02 10.21 -14.65
CA ALA A 426 4.42 10.36 -13.26
C ALA A 426 5.39 9.24 -12.86
N LEU A 427 5.08 8.01 -13.23
CA LEU A 427 5.92 6.84 -13.00
C LEU A 427 6.23 6.13 -14.33
N ALA A 428 7.51 6.03 -14.70
CA ALA A 428 8.01 5.27 -15.85
C ALA A 428 8.78 4.02 -15.34
N LEU A 429 8.17 2.85 -15.45
CA LEU A 429 8.60 1.66 -14.74
C LEU A 429 8.89 0.48 -15.67
N GLY A 430 9.98 -0.22 -15.38
CA GLY A 430 10.31 -1.54 -15.92
C GLY A 430 10.67 -2.48 -14.77
N LEU A 431 9.66 -3.06 -14.09
CA LEU A 431 9.87 -3.78 -12.84
C LEU A 431 8.98 -5.01 -12.67
N SER A 432 9.34 -5.83 -11.66
CA SER A 432 8.44 -6.70 -10.93
C SER A 432 8.32 -6.23 -9.49
N GLY A 433 7.15 -6.42 -8.86
CA GLY A 433 6.91 -6.02 -7.47
C GLY A 433 5.60 -5.30 -7.24
N LYS A 434 5.58 -4.32 -6.33
CA LYS A 434 4.35 -3.69 -5.84
C LYS A 434 4.38 -2.16 -5.94
N ILE A 435 3.26 -1.60 -6.36
CA ILE A 435 3.04 -0.15 -6.45
C ILE A 435 1.75 0.15 -5.70
N TYR A 436 1.85 0.74 -4.51
CA TYR A 436 0.67 0.88 -3.67
C TYR A 436 0.70 2.10 -2.74
N ASN A 437 -0.47 2.56 -2.34
CA ASN A 437 -0.65 3.69 -1.42
C ASN A 437 0.06 4.98 -1.86
N ASN A 438 0.24 5.19 -3.16
CA ASN A 438 0.78 6.43 -3.69
C ASN A 438 -0.33 7.41 -4.07
N VAL A 439 -0.03 8.70 -4.01
CA VAL A 439 -0.87 9.77 -4.53
C VAL A 439 -0.21 10.35 -5.78
N ILE A 440 -0.92 10.34 -6.90
CA ILE A 440 -0.44 10.85 -8.19
C ILE A 440 -1.44 11.91 -8.68
N ARG A 441 -0.95 13.10 -9.01
CA ARG A 441 -1.79 14.20 -9.47
C ARG A 441 -1.08 15.11 -10.46
N GLY A 442 -1.84 15.75 -11.35
CA GLY A 442 -1.33 16.76 -12.27
C GLY A 442 -0.38 16.24 -13.37
N HIS A 443 -0.28 14.93 -13.57
CA HIS A 443 0.59 14.30 -14.57
C HIS A 443 0.17 14.66 -16.00
N PHE A 444 1.15 14.75 -16.91
CA PHE A 444 0.92 15.16 -18.29
C PHE A 444 0.73 13.99 -19.25
N GLY A 445 1.36 12.86 -19.01
CA GLY A 445 1.17 11.62 -19.74
C GLY A 445 0.47 10.54 -18.89
N PRO A 446 0.84 9.26 -18.99
CA PRO A 446 0.35 8.23 -18.11
C PRO A 446 0.71 8.49 -16.63
N ALA A 447 -0.23 8.26 -15.71
CA ALA A 447 0.12 8.32 -14.29
C ALA A 447 1.12 7.21 -13.95
N ILE A 448 0.83 5.97 -14.39
CA ILE A 448 1.73 4.84 -14.24
C ILE A 448 1.94 4.19 -15.60
N GLN A 449 3.14 4.35 -16.15
CA GLN A 449 3.64 3.54 -17.26
C GLN A 449 4.42 2.38 -16.68
N CYS A 450 4.01 1.13 -16.91
CA CYS A 450 4.73 -0.02 -16.43
C CYS A 450 4.91 -1.08 -17.53
N LEU A 451 6.17 -1.35 -17.85
CA LEU A 451 6.59 -2.48 -18.67
C LEU A 451 6.97 -3.61 -17.72
N CYS A 452 6.08 -4.57 -17.54
CA CYS A 452 6.22 -5.60 -16.53
C CYS A 452 7.37 -6.55 -16.84
N MET A 453 8.31 -6.67 -15.92
CA MET A 453 9.46 -7.59 -15.97
C MET A 453 9.24 -8.89 -15.19
N GLY A 454 8.09 -9.02 -14.53
CA GLY A 454 7.67 -10.13 -13.71
C GLY A 454 6.26 -9.84 -13.20
N ASP A 455 5.85 -10.47 -12.11
CA ASP A 455 4.57 -10.20 -11.49
C ASP A 455 4.54 -8.78 -10.92
N VAL A 456 3.47 -8.04 -11.22
CA VAL A 456 3.25 -6.66 -10.76
C VAL A 456 1.89 -6.56 -10.10
N GLU A 457 1.86 -5.99 -8.90
CA GLU A 457 0.65 -5.68 -8.16
C GLU A 457 0.53 -4.16 -7.96
N ILE A 458 -0.58 -3.57 -8.43
CA ILE A 458 -0.85 -2.13 -8.37
C ILE A 458 -2.15 -1.92 -7.61
N PHE A 459 -2.07 -1.42 -6.38
CA PHE A 459 -3.26 -1.35 -5.54
C PHE A 459 -3.26 -0.16 -4.59
N ASN A 460 -4.45 0.21 -4.14
CA ASN A 460 -4.65 1.30 -3.19
C ASN A 460 -4.02 2.64 -3.59
N ASN A 461 -3.78 2.89 -4.88
CA ASN A 461 -3.27 4.19 -5.30
C ASN A 461 -4.42 5.16 -5.57
N ILE A 462 -4.17 6.44 -5.32
CA ILE A 462 -5.04 7.54 -5.68
C ILE A 462 -4.40 8.22 -6.90
N ILE A 463 -5.04 8.06 -8.05
CA ILE A 463 -4.65 8.75 -9.29
C ILE A 463 -5.69 9.83 -9.54
N ALA A 464 -5.36 11.05 -9.10
CA ALA A 464 -6.16 12.23 -9.37
C ALA A 464 -5.96 12.71 -10.81
N PRO A 465 -6.82 13.58 -11.35
CA PRO A 465 -6.73 13.98 -12.74
C PRO A 465 -5.38 14.61 -13.10
N GLY A 466 -4.85 14.17 -14.22
CA GLY A 466 -3.75 14.82 -14.91
C GLY A 466 -4.24 15.86 -15.91
N THR A 467 -3.54 15.98 -17.04
CA THR A 467 -3.98 16.82 -18.16
C THR A 467 -5.11 16.19 -18.97
N GLU A 468 -5.73 16.96 -19.88
CA GLU A 468 -6.87 16.51 -20.70
C GLU A 468 -6.60 15.26 -21.54
N VAL A 469 -5.34 14.95 -21.82
CA VAL A 469 -4.93 13.80 -22.66
C VAL A 469 -4.27 12.68 -21.85
N SER A 470 -4.11 12.86 -20.54
CA SER A 470 -3.45 11.88 -19.69
C SER A 470 -4.28 10.59 -19.51
N SER A 471 -3.60 9.45 -19.47
CA SER A 471 -4.19 8.16 -19.07
C SER A 471 -3.80 7.82 -17.63
N ALA A 472 -4.61 6.99 -16.95
CA ALA A 472 -4.21 6.50 -15.65
C ALA A 472 -3.08 5.47 -15.77
N PHE A 473 -3.28 4.46 -16.62
CA PHE A 473 -2.28 3.41 -16.82
C PHE A 473 -1.88 3.29 -18.29
N TYR A 474 -0.58 3.11 -18.53
CA TYR A 474 -0.02 2.58 -19.76
C TYR A 474 0.79 1.33 -19.41
N LEU A 475 0.26 0.18 -19.73
CA LEU A 475 0.79 -1.11 -19.30
C LEU A 475 1.23 -1.94 -20.50
N GLY A 476 2.26 -2.75 -20.34
CA GLY A 476 2.73 -3.62 -21.40
C GLY A 476 3.67 -4.71 -20.90
N GLY A 477 3.77 -5.78 -21.67
CA GLY A 477 4.88 -6.70 -21.56
C GLY A 477 6.05 -6.19 -22.41
N PHE A 478 7.27 -6.50 -22.04
CA PHE A 478 8.40 -6.24 -22.91
C PHE A 478 8.20 -6.91 -24.27
N GLN A 479 8.66 -6.23 -25.32
CA GLN A 479 8.76 -6.85 -26.64
C GLN A 479 9.64 -8.09 -26.50
N GLU A 480 9.11 -9.24 -26.90
CA GLU A 480 9.95 -10.41 -27.02
C GLU A 480 11.12 -10.12 -27.94
N PRO A 481 12.36 -10.27 -27.47
CA PRO A 481 13.40 -10.70 -28.37
C PRO A 481 13.07 -12.11 -28.84
N PRO A 482 13.67 -12.58 -29.93
CA PRO A 482 13.58 -13.96 -30.34
C PRO A 482 13.82 -14.88 -29.13
N GLN A 483 13.03 -15.90 -28.97
CA GLN A 483 12.98 -16.78 -27.79
C GLN A 483 14.34 -17.36 -27.35
N SER A 484 15.33 -17.35 -28.26
CA SER A 484 16.74 -17.71 -28.00
C SER A 484 17.50 -16.74 -27.12
N ASP A 485 16.95 -15.55 -26.86
CA ASP A 485 17.62 -14.45 -26.18
C ASP A 485 17.22 -14.26 -24.72
N TYR A 486 16.20 -15.01 -24.25
CA TYR A 486 15.69 -14.97 -22.89
C TYR A 486 16.04 -16.22 -22.09
N ASP A 487 17.26 -16.36 -21.70
CA ASP A 487 17.61 -17.26 -20.59
C ASP A 487 17.51 -16.55 -19.22
N THR A 488 16.42 -15.82 -19.02
CA THR A 488 16.35 -14.79 -17.97
C THR A 488 15.31 -15.05 -16.90
N GLY A 489 14.49 -16.08 -17.09
CA GLY A 489 13.34 -16.25 -16.20
C GLY A 489 12.22 -15.20 -16.40
N LEU A 490 12.41 -14.22 -17.26
CA LEU A 490 11.36 -13.27 -17.67
C LEU A 490 10.39 -13.98 -18.63
N THR A 491 9.52 -14.80 -18.08
CA THR A 491 8.56 -15.58 -18.86
C THR A 491 7.35 -14.71 -19.21
N ILE A 492 6.85 -14.88 -20.44
CA ILE A 492 5.59 -14.32 -20.90
C ILE A 492 4.47 -14.86 -20.02
N GLY A 493 3.54 -13.99 -19.61
CA GLY A 493 2.37 -14.40 -18.84
C GLY A 493 2.45 -14.14 -17.36
N HIS A 494 3.32 -13.23 -16.95
CA HIS A 494 3.33 -12.71 -15.58
C HIS A 494 1.98 -12.11 -15.20
N LEU A 495 1.68 -12.17 -13.91
CA LEU A 495 0.48 -11.58 -13.37
C LEU A 495 0.61 -10.05 -13.32
N ILE A 496 -0.32 -9.37 -13.98
CA ILE A 496 -0.57 -7.93 -13.79
C ILE A 496 -1.86 -7.82 -12.99
N ASN A 497 -1.75 -7.48 -11.71
CA ASN A 497 -2.88 -7.38 -10.80
C ASN A 497 -3.12 -5.92 -10.40
N ILE A 498 -4.24 -5.35 -10.86
CA ILE A 498 -4.59 -3.94 -10.61
C ILE A 498 -5.89 -3.95 -9.82
N HIS A 499 -5.83 -3.52 -8.55
CA HIS A 499 -7.03 -3.58 -7.72
C HIS A 499 -7.12 -2.46 -6.69
N ASN A 500 -8.35 -2.15 -6.31
CA ASN A 500 -8.67 -1.18 -5.26
C ASN A 500 -8.02 0.20 -5.45
N ASN A 501 -7.84 0.67 -6.68
CA ASN A 501 -7.36 2.01 -6.96
C ASN A 501 -8.52 2.99 -7.20
N ILE A 502 -8.29 4.27 -6.95
CA ILE A 502 -9.12 5.37 -7.45
C ILE A 502 -8.43 5.99 -8.64
N LEU A 503 -9.15 6.06 -9.75
CA LEU A 503 -8.63 6.52 -11.03
C LEU A 503 -9.52 7.63 -11.58
N PHE A 504 -8.96 8.84 -11.73
CA PHE A 504 -9.57 9.92 -12.48
C PHE A 504 -8.72 10.17 -13.72
N SER A 505 -9.27 9.91 -14.89
CA SER A 505 -8.54 10.03 -16.15
C SER A 505 -9.35 10.80 -17.18
N TYR A 506 -8.83 11.88 -17.71
CA TYR A 506 -9.45 12.56 -18.85
C TYR A 506 -9.26 11.82 -20.17
N GLY A 507 -8.27 10.95 -20.25
CA GLY A 507 -8.09 10.00 -21.34
C GLY A 507 -8.72 8.64 -21.06
N VAL A 508 -8.11 7.59 -21.58
CA VAL A 508 -8.50 6.21 -21.29
C VAL A 508 -7.93 5.77 -19.94
N PRO A 509 -8.72 5.08 -19.09
CA PRO A 509 -8.21 4.65 -17.78
C PRO A 509 -7.11 3.59 -17.91
N TYR A 510 -7.23 2.68 -18.86
CA TYR A 510 -6.27 1.59 -19.06
C TYR A 510 -5.85 1.52 -20.52
N LEU A 511 -4.58 1.73 -20.81
CA LEU A 511 -3.98 1.54 -22.12
C LEU A 511 -2.94 0.42 -22.05
N PHE A 512 -3.11 -0.62 -22.85
CA PHE A 512 -2.18 -1.73 -22.93
C PHE A 512 -1.40 -1.68 -24.26
N SER A 513 -0.11 -1.51 -24.17
CA SER A 513 0.76 -1.73 -25.31
C SER A 513 0.98 -3.24 -25.49
N GLN A 514 0.90 -3.70 -26.75
CA GLN A 514 1.09 -5.12 -27.05
C GLN A 514 0.21 -6.05 -26.18
N ALA A 515 -1.05 -5.70 -26.03
CA ALA A 515 -2.00 -6.39 -25.18
C ALA A 515 -2.12 -7.90 -25.46
N ASN A 516 -1.84 -8.34 -26.68
CA ASN A 516 -1.79 -9.76 -27.06
C ASN A 516 -0.71 -10.57 -26.30
N LYS A 517 0.24 -9.90 -25.65
CA LYS A 517 1.29 -10.50 -24.80
C LYS A 517 0.92 -10.49 -23.33
N CYS A 518 0.00 -9.65 -22.90
CA CYS A 518 -0.49 -9.58 -21.53
C CYS A 518 -1.58 -10.64 -21.31
N LYS A 519 -1.22 -11.86 -21.00
CA LYS A 519 -2.17 -12.99 -20.92
C LYS A 519 -2.79 -13.20 -19.53
N ASN A 520 -2.12 -12.75 -18.47
CA ASN A 520 -2.57 -12.94 -17.10
C ASN A 520 -2.80 -11.58 -16.44
N VAL A 521 -3.96 -10.98 -16.73
CA VAL A 521 -4.32 -9.64 -16.25
C VAL A 521 -5.56 -9.75 -15.37
N ARG A 522 -5.49 -9.09 -14.20
CA ARG A 522 -6.61 -8.89 -13.28
C ARG A 522 -6.83 -7.41 -13.06
N ILE A 523 -8.04 -6.94 -13.25
CA ILE A 523 -8.46 -5.56 -12.98
C ILE A 523 -9.70 -5.64 -12.10
N LEU A 524 -9.52 -5.41 -10.80
CA LEU A 524 -10.49 -5.78 -9.79
C LEU A 524 -10.79 -4.60 -8.85
N ASP A 525 -12.06 -4.36 -8.56
CA ASP A 525 -12.48 -3.47 -7.48
C ASP A 525 -11.92 -2.03 -7.57
N ASN A 526 -11.65 -1.53 -8.79
CA ASN A 526 -11.21 -0.16 -8.98
C ASN A 526 -12.41 0.79 -9.17
N PHE A 527 -12.30 2.00 -8.66
CA PHE A 527 -13.22 3.09 -8.96
C PHE A 527 -12.62 3.98 -10.05
N CYS A 528 -13.24 4.02 -11.23
CA CYS A 528 -12.74 4.72 -12.41
C CYS A 528 -13.72 5.82 -12.83
N VAL A 529 -13.26 7.06 -12.90
CA VAL A 529 -13.95 8.16 -13.57
C VAL A 529 -13.15 8.56 -14.79
N HIS A 530 -13.72 8.45 -15.97
CA HIS A 530 -12.98 8.67 -17.22
C HIS A 530 -13.84 9.30 -18.32
N LYS A 531 -13.19 9.94 -19.31
CA LYS A 531 -13.85 10.58 -20.45
C LYS A 531 -13.95 9.64 -21.65
N GLY A 532 -12.97 8.79 -21.87
CA GLY A 532 -12.88 7.90 -23.02
C GLY A 532 -13.17 6.44 -22.67
N ALA A 533 -13.65 5.69 -23.64
CA ALA A 533 -13.79 4.25 -23.51
C ALA A 533 -12.43 3.58 -23.22
N TRP A 534 -12.46 2.39 -22.63
CA TRP A 534 -11.28 1.53 -22.53
C TRP A 534 -10.56 1.49 -23.88
N GLY A 535 -9.27 1.79 -23.88
CA GLY A 535 -8.51 1.92 -25.09
C GLY A 535 -8.56 0.67 -25.96
N GLY A 536 -9.43 0.68 -26.93
CA GLY A 536 -9.58 -0.11 -28.14
C GLY A 536 -9.01 -1.54 -28.19
N GLN A 537 -8.96 -2.26 -27.08
CA GLN A 537 -8.48 -3.64 -27.09
C GLN A 537 -9.58 -4.54 -27.63
N ALA A 538 -9.22 -5.36 -28.60
CA ALA A 538 -10.16 -6.30 -29.17
C ALA A 538 -10.62 -7.32 -28.10
N ALA A 539 -11.89 -7.67 -28.12
CA ALA A 539 -12.49 -8.55 -27.11
C ALA A 539 -11.81 -9.94 -27.03
N ASP A 540 -11.22 -10.41 -28.13
CA ASP A 540 -10.46 -11.66 -28.19
C ASP A 540 -9.14 -11.58 -27.38
N ILE A 541 -8.51 -10.40 -27.30
CA ILE A 541 -7.31 -10.17 -26.51
C ILE A 541 -7.65 -10.21 -25.01
N MET A 542 -8.78 -9.64 -24.63
CA MET A 542 -9.24 -9.58 -23.24
C MET A 542 -9.91 -10.87 -22.77
N SER A 543 -10.15 -11.84 -23.64
CA SER A 543 -10.93 -13.04 -23.33
C SER A 543 -10.37 -13.92 -22.21
N GLY A 544 -9.08 -13.76 -21.87
CA GLY A 544 -8.43 -14.46 -20.76
C GLY A 544 -8.21 -13.60 -19.51
N TRP A 545 -8.64 -12.34 -19.53
CA TRP A 545 -8.44 -11.41 -18.40
C TRP A 545 -9.58 -11.52 -17.40
N LYS A 546 -9.26 -11.32 -16.12
CA LYS A 546 -10.27 -11.21 -15.07
C LYS A 546 -10.54 -9.72 -14.82
N VAL A 547 -11.71 -9.24 -15.24
CA VAL A 547 -12.15 -7.85 -15.06
C VAL A 547 -13.48 -7.88 -14.32
N GLU A 548 -13.44 -7.64 -13.01
CA GLU A 548 -14.61 -7.83 -12.14
C GLU A 548 -14.64 -6.77 -11.03
N GLY A 549 -15.82 -6.47 -10.51
CA GLY A 549 -16.01 -5.59 -9.35
C GLY A 549 -15.67 -4.12 -9.58
N ASN A 550 -15.28 -3.72 -10.78
CA ASN A 550 -14.93 -2.32 -11.03
C ASN A 550 -16.19 -1.46 -11.16
N MET A 551 -16.15 -0.26 -10.62
CA MET A 551 -17.16 0.76 -10.84
C MET A 551 -16.60 1.82 -11.80
N GLU A 552 -17.22 1.94 -12.97
CA GLU A 552 -16.80 2.86 -14.00
C GLU A 552 -17.84 3.94 -14.23
N LEU A 553 -17.41 5.18 -14.28
CA LEU A 553 -18.21 6.33 -14.65
C LEU A 553 -17.60 7.00 -15.88
N GLU A 554 -18.23 6.81 -17.04
CA GLU A 554 -17.90 7.64 -18.19
C GLU A 554 -18.45 9.06 -17.99
N TYR A 555 -17.54 10.02 -17.96
CA TYR A 555 -17.88 11.42 -17.73
C TYR A 555 -17.41 12.26 -18.93
N PRO A 556 -18.30 12.60 -19.88
CA PRO A 556 -17.91 13.15 -21.17
C PRO A 556 -17.47 14.63 -21.12
N ARG A 557 -17.57 15.27 -19.95
CA ARG A 557 -17.26 16.70 -19.79
C ARG A 557 -15.89 16.93 -19.15
N TYR A 558 -15.26 18.01 -19.51
CA TYR A 558 -14.04 18.55 -18.93
C TYR A 558 -14.29 19.96 -18.38
N PRO A 559 -13.85 20.33 -17.19
CA PRO A 559 -13.33 19.43 -16.13
C PRO A 559 -14.41 18.53 -15.51
N PHE A 560 -14.00 17.54 -14.72
CA PHE A 560 -14.94 16.74 -13.95
C PHE A 560 -15.71 17.60 -12.95
N ASP A 561 -17.01 17.34 -12.83
CA ASP A 561 -17.82 17.89 -11.74
C ASP A 561 -17.66 17.00 -10.49
N PHE A 562 -16.65 17.31 -9.70
CA PHE A 562 -16.32 16.54 -8.49
C PHE A 562 -17.46 16.56 -7.48
N GLN A 563 -18.18 17.68 -7.36
CA GLN A 563 -19.32 17.76 -6.42
C GLN A 563 -20.42 16.76 -6.82
N ALA A 564 -20.77 16.69 -8.10
CA ALA A 564 -21.75 15.73 -8.58
C ALA A 564 -21.31 14.27 -8.41
N ILE A 565 -19.99 14.02 -8.58
CA ILE A 565 -19.40 12.70 -8.35
C ILE A 565 -19.45 12.34 -6.87
N ASP A 566 -19.05 13.23 -5.98
CA ASP A 566 -19.06 13.05 -4.53
C ASP A 566 -20.49 12.82 -4.00
N GLU A 567 -21.46 13.58 -4.46
CA GLU A 567 -22.87 13.39 -4.12
C GLU A 567 -23.39 12.01 -4.58
N ARG A 568 -23.05 11.58 -5.79
CA ARG A 568 -23.49 10.31 -6.36
C ARG A 568 -22.90 9.11 -5.64
N TYR A 569 -21.61 9.15 -5.35
CA TYR A 569 -20.88 8.02 -4.75
C TYR A 569 -20.66 8.18 -3.26
N LYS A 570 -21.19 9.25 -2.66
CA LYS A 570 -21.04 9.54 -1.23
C LYS A 570 -19.59 9.59 -0.78
N ILE A 571 -18.77 10.26 -1.57
CA ILE A 571 -17.37 10.55 -1.29
C ILE A 571 -17.30 11.84 -0.46
N ALA A 572 -16.36 11.94 0.46
CA ALA A 572 -16.29 13.08 1.38
C ALA A 572 -15.91 14.40 0.70
N ASP A 573 -14.79 14.42 -0.04
CA ASP A 573 -14.29 15.60 -0.75
C ASP A 573 -13.17 15.20 -1.73
N SER A 574 -13.52 14.71 -2.91
CA SER A 574 -12.56 14.22 -3.88
C SER A 574 -11.64 15.31 -4.45
N ILE A 575 -12.08 16.58 -4.44
CA ILE A 575 -11.27 17.72 -4.89
C ILE A 575 -10.06 17.95 -3.98
N ASN A 576 -10.23 17.71 -2.67
CA ASN A 576 -9.17 17.79 -1.67
C ASN A 576 -8.54 16.42 -1.35
N LEU A 577 -8.70 15.45 -2.23
CA LEU A 577 -8.18 14.08 -2.11
C LEU A 577 -8.72 13.30 -0.90
N ASP A 578 -9.85 13.70 -0.35
CA ASP A 578 -10.56 12.95 0.68
C ASP A 578 -11.58 12.00 0.04
N TYR A 579 -11.11 10.82 -0.33
CA TYR A 579 -11.92 9.79 -0.99
C TYR A 579 -12.59 8.84 -0.01
N ARG A 580 -12.72 9.20 1.25
CA ARG A 580 -13.50 8.41 2.22
C ARG A 580 -14.96 8.36 1.76
N ILE A 581 -15.54 7.18 1.83
CA ILE A 581 -16.89 6.91 1.36
C ILE A 581 -17.85 6.72 2.54
N ALA A 582 -19.08 7.15 2.39
CA ALA A 582 -20.13 6.88 3.37
C ALA A 582 -20.53 5.40 3.32
N ALA A 583 -21.03 4.87 4.43
CA ALA A 583 -21.52 3.49 4.49
C ALA A 583 -22.66 3.19 3.49
N SER A 584 -23.42 4.24 3.08
CA SER A 584 -24.45 4.15 2.03
C SER A 584 -23.91 4.33 0.61
N SER A 585 -22.60 4.44 0.44
CA SER A 585 -22.01 4.56 -0.90
C SER A 585 -22.21 3.27 -1.71
N PRO A 586 -22.58 3.38 -3.00
CA PRO A 586 -22.63 2.22 -3.87
C PRO A 586 -21.26 1.55 -4.04
N LEU A 587 -20.16 2.21 -3.64
CA LEU A 587 -18.81 1.65 -3.68
C LEU A 587 -18.55 0.65 -2.56
N VAL A 588 -19.36 0.64 -1.48
CA VAL A 588 -19.15 -0.23 -0.31
C VAL A 588 -19.35 -1.72 -0.62
N GLU A 589 -20.31 -2.04 -1.47
CA GLU A 589 -20.73 -3.44 -1.68
C GLU A 589 -20.52 -3.95 -3.12
N GLY A 590 -19.82 -3.19 -3.94
CA GLY A 590 -19.69 -3.49 -5.38
C GLY A 590 -18.54 -4.41 -5.75
N GLY A 591 -17.61 -4.70 -4.84
CA GLY A 591 -16.39 -5.42 -5.13
C GLY A 591 -16.56 -6.92 -5.27
N CYS A 592 -15.61 -7.59 -5.92
CA CYS A 592 -15.63 -9.02 -6.22
C CYS A 592 -14.93 -9.91 -5.18
N GLY A 593 -14.24 -9.34 -4.22
CA GLY A 593 -13.77 -10.06 -3.06
C GLY A 593 -12.40 -10.71 -3.09
N ASP A 594 -11.56 -10.36 -4.01
CA ASP A 594 -10.23 -10.94 -4.07
C ASP A 594 -9.20 -10.12 -3.24
N SER A 595 -8.83 -10.66 -2.08
CA SER A 595 -7.59 -10.39 -1.30
C SER A 595 -7.34 -8.98 -0.70
N PHE A 596 -8.35 -8.16 -0.53
CA PHE A 596 -8.19 -6.86 0.14
C PHE A 596 -8.16 -7.01 1.67
N ARG A 597 -7.04 -6.71 2.30
CA ARG A 597 -6.89 -6.82 3.77
C ARG A 597 -6.95 -5.48 4.49
N PHE A 598 -6.37 -4.44 3.91
CA PHE A 598 -6.27 -3.11 4.52
C PHE A 598 -6.51 -2.05 3.47
N ASP A 599 -7.26 -1.01 3.82
CA ASP A 599 -7.51 0.13 2.95
C ASP A 599 -6.30 1.09 2.86
N PHE A 600 -6.42 2.16 2.09
CA PHE A 600 -5.39 3.19 1.95
C PHE A 600 -4.97 3.80 3.29
N ASN A 601 -5.90 3.96 4.22
CA ASN A 601 -5.66 4.45 5.58
C ASN A 601 -5.18 3.36 6.54
N GLY A 602 -5.00 2.13 6.07
CA GLY A 602 -4.55 0.98 6.85
C GLY A 602 -5.64 0.32 7.68
N TYR A 603 -6.91 0.67 7.52
CA TYR A 603 -7.99 -0.04 8.22
C TYR A 603 -8.15 -1.45 7.68
N LYS A 604 -8.20 -2.41 8.60
CA LYS A 604 -8.54 -3.79 8.25
C LYS A 604 -9.97 -3.85 7.73
N ASN A 605 -10.18 -4.65 6.69
CA ASN A 605 -11.53 -4.90 6.21
C ASN A 605 -12.36 -5.58 7.31
N TRP A 606 -13.34 -4.85 7.85
CA TRP A 606 -14.24 -5.27 8.94
C TRP A 606 -15.35 -6.16 8.50
N TYR A 607 -15.76 -5.90 7.30
CA TYR A 607 -16.85 -6.59 6.72
C TYR A 607 -16.29 -7.90 6.17
N ASP A 608 -16.36 -8.97 6.91
CA ASP A 608 -15.86 -10.29 6.50
C ASP A 608 -16.25 -10.69 5.07
N LYS A 609 -17.05 -9.88 4.37
CA LYS A 609 -17.57 -10.19 3.04
C LYS A 609 -18.08 -8.99 2.22
N VAL A 610 -17.87 -7.77 2.65
CA VAL A 610 -18.14 -6.59 1.84
C VAL A 610 -16.83 -6.12 1.26
N PHE A 611 -16.75 -6.10 -0.06
CA PHE A 611 -15.56 -5.66 -0.76
C PHE A 611 -15.82 -4.28 -1.34
N PRO A 612 -15.24 -3.23 -0.77
CA PRO A 612 -15.37 -1.90 -1.31
C PRO A 612 -14.68 -1.81 -2.67
N ILE A 613 -15.27 -1.04 -3.54
CA ILE A 613 -14.64 -0.59 -4.77
C ILE A 613 -13.78 0.61 -4.42
N GLY A 614 -12.51 0.58 -4.80
CA GLY A 614 -11.55 1.61 -4.43
C GLY A 614 -10.83 1.32 -3.12
N PRO A 615 -9.88 2.19 -2.72
CA PRO A 615 -8.93 1.93 -1.65
C PRO A 615 -9.43 2.27 -0.24
N PHE A 616 -10.68 2.70 -0.08
CA PHE A 616 -11.19 3.16 1.21
C PHE A 616 -12.34 2.31 1.71
N LEU A 617 -12.27 1.94 2.98
CA LEU A 617 -13.41 1.49 3.75
C LEU A 617 -14.21 2.71 4.19
N GLY A 618 -15.54 2.64 4.09
CA GLY A 618 -16.40 3.74 4.46
C GLY A 618 -16.19 4.17 5.90
N LYS A 619 -16.00 5.48 6.12
CA LYS A 619 -15.89 6.07 7.43
C LYS A 619 -17.11 6.90 7.83
N TYR A 620 -17.82 7.39 6.84
CA TYR A 620 -18.94 8.27 7.07
C TYR A 620 -20.20 7.44 7.32
N ARG A 621 -20.61 7.31 8.57
CA ARG A 621 -22.00 6.95 8.85
C ARG A 621 -22.83 8.23 8.76
N SER A 622 -23.71 8.27 7.74
CA SER A 622 -24.83 9.19 7.82
C SER A 622 -25.60 8.89 9.12
N PRO A 623 -26.02 9.92 9.86
CA PRO A 623 -26.84 9.72 11.05
C PRO A 623 -28.14 8.94 10.80
N ASP A 624 -28.53 8.76 9.54
CA ASP A 624 -29.77 8.12 9.13
C ASP A 624 -29.65 6.60 8.86
N ILE A 625 -28.45 6.02 8.96
CA ILE A 625 -28.33 4.57 8.92
C ILE A 625 -28.36 4.02 10.35
N VAL A 626 -29.53 3.86 10.84
CA VAL A 626 -29.85 2.78 11.78
C VAL A 626 -29.41 1.51 11.07
N ASP A 627 -28.45 0.76 11.62
CA ASP A 627 -28.16 -0.60 11.16
C ASP A 627 -29.50 -1.31 10.99
N ALA A 628 -29.81 -1.77 9.79
CA ALA A 628 -31.07 -2.42 9.53
C ALA A 628 -31.27 -3.45 10.65
N LEU A 629 -32.36 -3.30 11.40
CA LEU A 629 -32.73 -4.24 12.48
C LEU A 629 -32.91 -5.65 11.91
N PHE A 630 -32.98 -5.73 10.60
CA PHE A 630 -33.13 -6.94 9.80
C PHE A 630 -32.15 -6.94 8.63
N GLY A 631 -31.51 -8.09 8.37
CA GLY A 631 -30.67 -8.29 7.17
C GLY A 631 -29.77 -9.52 7.24
N LEU A 632 -29.33 -9.96 6.07
CA LEU A 632 -28.33 -11.01 5.88
C LEU A 632 -26.94 -10.35 5.84
N SER A 633 -26.14 -10.54 6.87
CA SER A 633 -24.81 -9.94 6.94
C SER A 633 -23.79 -10.72 6.13
N SER A 634 -23.88 -12.06 6.10
CA SER A 634 -22.96 -12.90 5.32
C SER A 634 -23.44 -14.34 5.19
N ILE A 635 -22.84 -15.10 4.27
CA ILE A 635 -22.99 -16.54 4.16
C ILE A 635 -21.62 -17.24 4.19
N VAL A 636 -21.57 -18.45 4.72
CA VAL A 636 -20.36 -19.29 4.82
C VAL A 636 -20.67 -20.69 4.31
N ILE A 637 -19.90 -21.16 3.34
CA ILE A 637 -20.06 -22.51 2.78
C ILE A 637 -19.02 -23.42 3.43
N ASP A 638 -19.45 -24.59 3.93
CA ASP A 638 -18.59 -25.59 4.58
C ASP A 638 -17.56 -25.01 5.57
N GLY A 639 -18.03 -24.11 6.45
CA GLY A 639 -17.15 -23.46 7.44
C GLY A 639 -16.09 -22.53 6.87
N GLY A 640 -16.19 -22.14 5.58
CA GLY A 640 -15.21 -21.29 4.90
C GLY A 640 -14.13 -22.07 4.14
N ALA A 641 -14.34 -23.35 3.87
CA ALA A 641 -13.43 -24.16 3.10
C ALA A 641 -13.25 -23.60 1.67
N ALA A 642 -12.03 -23.63 1.14
CA ALA A 642 -11.73 -23.20 -0.23
C ALA A 642 -12.23 -24.19 -1.28
N SER A 643 -12.34 -25.48 -0.91
CA SER A 643 -12.83 -26.54 -1.78
C SER A 643 -13.53 -27.65 -1.00
N THR A 644 -14.39 -28.42 -1.68
CA THR A 644 -15.07 -29.57 -1.13
C THR A 644 -15.06 -30.74 -2.14
N LEU A 645 -15.05 -31.96 -1.63
CA LEU A 645 -15.23 -33.17 -2.42
C LEU A 645 -16.70 -33.67 -2.38
N SER A 646 -17.54 -33.02 -1.59
CA SER A 646 -18.96 -33.35 -1.46
C SER A 646 -19.79 -32.42 -2.34
N ASN A 647 -20.74 -33.00 -3.09
CA ASN A 647 -21.75 -32.20 -3.79
C ASN A 647 -22.76 -31.54 -2.81
N LYS A 648 -22.80 -32.01 -1.57
CA LYS A 648 -23.66 -31.48 -0.50
C LYS A 648 -22.83 -30.62 0.43
N VAL A 649 -23.17 -29.36 0.54
CA VAL A 649 -22.46 -28.39 1.35
C VAL A 649 -23.37 -27.77 2.40
N SER A 650 -22.82 -27.45 3.55
CA SER A 650 -23.50 -26.64 4.56
C SER A 650 -23.36 -25.16 4.23
N VAL A 651 -24.44 -24.42 4.26
CA VAL A 651 -24.45 -22.98 4.05
C VAL A 651 -24.98 -22.28 5.30
N ARG A 652 -24.09 -21.61 6.01
CA ARG A 652 -24.45 -20.82 7.19
C ARG A 652 -24.75 -19.40 6.77
N MET A 653 -25.90 -18.89 7.18
CA MET A 653 -26.37 -17.53 6.94
C MET A 653 -26.29 -16.74 8.25
N ASN A 654 -25.41 -15.73 8.29
CA ASN A 654 -25.31 -14.83 9.44
C ASN A 654 -26.32 -13.69 9.27
N CYS A 655 -27.40 -13.72 10.02
CA CYS A 655 -28.52 -12.78 9.90
C CYS A 655 -28.78 -12.01 11.16
N LYS A 656 -29.44 -10.86 11.03
CA LYS A 656 -29.97 -10.04 12.11
C LYS A 656 -31.47 -9.94 11.95
N GLY A 657 -32.17 -9.82 13.09
CA GLY A 657 -33.61 -9.67 13.13
C GLY A 657 -34.36 -11.00 12.95
N GLU A 658 -35.70 -10.89 12.93
CA GLU A 658 -36.58 -12.04 12.81
C GLU A 658 -36.73 -12.45 11.34
N VAL A 659 -36.16 -13.61 10.98
CA VAL A 659 -36.19 -14.16 9.63
C VAL A 659 -37.36 -15.13 9.51
N THR A 660 -38.18 -14.96 8.48
CA THR A 660 -39.30 -15.87 8.18
C THR A 660 -39.02 -16.82 7.04
N HIS A 661 -38.23 -16.39 6.04
CA HIS A 661 -37.92 -17.20 4.87
C HIS A 661 -36.52 -16.90 4.36
N TYR A 662 -35.96 -17.85 3.60
CA TYR A 662 -34.71 -17.69 2.87
C TYR A 662 -34.85 -18.24 1.45
N ARG A 663 -33.94 -17.85 0.57
CA ARG A 663 -33.71 -18.49 -0.73
C ARG A 663 -32.22 -18.56 -1.02
N ILE A 664 -31.82 -19.62 -1.74
CA ILE A 664 -30.44 -19.90 -2.11
C ILE A 664 -30.40 -20.47 -3.52
N SER A 665 -29.43 -20.02 -4.31
CA SER A 665 -29.27 -20.42 -5.72
C SER A 665 -27.83 -20.21 -6.20
N GLU A 666 -27.43 -20.95 -7.24
CA GLU A 666 -26.23 -20.63 -8.05
C GLU A 666 -26.48 -19.42 -8.99
N LYS A 667 -27.73 -18.95 -9.13
CA LYS A 667 -28.09 -17.78 -9.93
C LYS A 667 -28.45 -16.59 -9.06
N ARG A 668 -27.85 -15.46 -9.38
CA ARG A 668 -28.06 -14.21 -8.61
C ARG A 668 -29.51 -13.70 -8.67
N ASP A 669 -30.22 -13.98 -9.76
CA ASP A 669 -31.60 -13.57 -9.97
C ASP A 669 -32.62 -14.51 -9.32
N PHE A 670 -32.16 -15.62 -8.74
CA PHE A 670 -32.99 -16.66 -8.12
C PHE A 670 -34.06 -17.26 -9.05
N SER A 671 -33.83 -17.23 -10.39
CA SER A 671 -34.79 -17.69 -11.39
C SER A 671 -35.10 -19.21 -11.32
N ASP A 672 -34.32 -19.96 -10.58
CA ASP A 672 -34.39 -21.42 -10.41
C ASP A 672 -34.81 -21.86 -8.99
N THR A 673 -35.14 -20.93 -8.11
CA THR A 673 -35.53 -21.24 -6.71
C THR A 673 -36.72 -20.40 -6.25
N VAL A 674 -37.34 -20.84 -5.19
CA VAL A 674 -38.44 -20.15 -4.51
C VAL A 674 -38.08 -19.89 -3.04
N TRP A 675 -38.83 -19.04 -2.38
CA TRP A 675 -38.68 -18.81 -0.96
C TRP A 675 -39.02 -20.05 -0.13
N SER A 676 -38.11 -20.46 0.74
CA SER A 676 -38.27 -21.55 1.71
C SER A 676 -38.52 -20.96 3.11
N GLU A 677 -39.29 -21.67 3.92
CA GLU A 677 -39.46 -21.27 5.33
C GLU A 677 -38.14 -21.33 6.08
N TRP A 678 -37.90 -20.37 6.97
CA TRP A 678 -36.70 -20.32 7.78
C TRP A 678 -36.63 -21.47 8.76
N SER A 679 -35.64 -22.33 8.61
CA SER A 679 -35.40 -23.53 9.44
C SER A 679 -34.19 -23.39 10.37
N GLY A 680 -33.52 -22.25 10.34
CA GLY A 680 -32.29 -21.98 11.12
C GLY A 680 -31.19 -21.36 10.26
N ASP A 681 -30.15 -20.94 10.91
CA ASP A 681 -29.03 -20.22 10.29
C ASP A 681 -28.14 -21.04 9.37
N THR A 682 -28.30 -22.38 9.38
CA THR A 682 -27.52 -23.30 8.54
C THR A 682 -28.43 -24.22 7.76
N VAL A 683 -28.25 -24.24 6.45
CA VAL A 683 -29.02 -25.07 5.51
C VAL A 683 -28.08 -25.88 4.61
N GLU A 684 -28.59 -26.98 4.05
CA GLU A 684 -27.84 -27.77 3.05
C GLU A 684 -28.14 -27.29 1.64
N PHE A 685 -27.12 -27.26 0.77
CA PHE A 685 -27.24 -27.04 -0.65
C PHE A 685 -26.52 -28.13 -1.42
N THR A 686 -27.07 -28.54 -2.58
CA THR A 686 -26.49 -29.60 -3.41
C THR A 686 -26.11 -29.09 -4.78
N PHE A 687 -24.83 -29.16 -5.11
CA PHE A 687 -24.32 -28.86 -6.46
C PHE A 687 -24.64 -29.96 -7.45
N LEU A 688 -24.99 -29.57 -8.65
CA LEU A 688 -25.31 -30.52 -9.74
C LEU A 688 -24.10 -30.84 -10.64
N SER A 689 -23.03 -30.09 -10.57
CA SER A 689 -21.81 -30.26 -11.36
C SER A 689 -20.60 -29.80 -10.59
N THR A 690 -19.41 -30.29 -10.96
CA THR A 690 -18.10 -29.87 -10.39
C THR A 690 -17.65 -28.53 -10.94
N GLY A 691 -16.60 -27.97 -10.32
CA GLY A 691 -15.97 -26.71 -10.71
C GLY A 691 -16.15 -25.59 -9.68
N PRO A 692 -15.72 -24.36 -10.02
CA PRO A 692 -15.96 -23.18 -9.19
C PRO A 692 -17.45 -22.91 -9.04
N LYS A 693 -17.91 -22.73 -7.84
CA LYS A 693 -19.31 -22.53 -7.46
C LYS A 693 -19.49 -21.25 -6.68
N THR A 694 -20.52 -20.48 -7.02
CA THR A 694 -20.95 -19.30 -6.26
C THR A 694 -22.39 -19.47 -5.87
N LEU A 695 -22.68 -19.39 -4.57
CA LEU A 695 -24.02 -19.40 -4.03
C LEU A 695 -24.45 -17.98 -3.67
N TYR A 696 -25.68 -17.63 -4.04
CA TYR A 696 -26.35 -16.40 -3.68
C TYR A 696 -27.46 -16.73 -2.69
N CYS A 697 -27.55 -15.95 -1.62
CA CYS A 697 -28.59 -16.09 -0.60
C CYS A 697 -29.28 -14.76 -0.35
N GLN A 698 -30.55 -14.86 0.01
CA GLN A 698 -31.36 -13.74 0.45
C GLN A 698 -32.34 -14.23 1.52
N ILE A 699 -32.61 -13.38 2.51
CA ILE A 699 -33.59 -13.65 3.56
C ILE A 699 -34.71 -12.61 3.54
N LYS A 700 -35.87 -12.94 4.07
CA LYS A 700 -36.95 -12.00 4.30
C LYS A 700 -37.59 -12.14 5.67
N SER A 701 -38.07 -11.03 6.18
CA SER A 701 -38.99 -10.95 7.33
C SER A 701 -40.44 -10.95 6.87
N SER A 702 -41.35 -10.65 7.76
CA SER A 702 -42.75 -10.40 7.41
C SER A 702 -42.97 -9.11 6.61
N THR A 703 -42.03 -8.18 6.61
CA THR A 703 -42.18 -6.84 6.07
C THR A 703 -41.15 -6.42 5.04
N GLU A 704 -39.97 -7.05 5.03
CA GLU A 704 -38.85 -6.61 4.20
C GLU A 704 -37.96 -7.78 3.73
N GLU A 705 -37.19 -7.55 2.65
CA GLU A 705 -36.21 -8.49 2.10
C GLU A 705 -34.81 -7.93 2.30
N SER A 706 -33.83 -8.79 2.60
CA SER A 706 -32.42 -8.40 2.73
C SER A 706 -31.77 -8.12 1.38
N ALA A 707 -30.60 -7.48 1.41
CA ALA A 707 -29.68 -7.53 0.28
C ALA A 707 -29.24 -8.97 0.00
N VAL A 708 -28.92 -9.28 -1.27
CA VAL A 708 -28.38 -10.57 -1.70
C VAL A 708 -26.92 -10.67 -1.24
N LYS A 709 -26.54 -11.79 -0.64
CA LYS A 709 -25.14 -12.11 -0.28
C LYS A 709 -24.68 -13.33 -1.03
N SER A 710 -23.36 -13.42 -1.28
CA SER A 710 -22.78 -14.56 -2.00
C SER A 710 -21.50 -15.06 -1.34
N ALA A 711 -21.18 -16.33 -1.54
CA ALA A 711 -19.91 -16.95 -1.22
C ALA A 711 -19.54 -17.99 -2.27
N SER A 712 -18.25 -18.27 -2.43
CA SER A 712 -17.77 -19.21 -3.44
C SER A 712 -16.97 -20.34 -2.82
N ILE A 713 -17.00 -21.52 -3.48
CA ILE A 713 -16.26 -22.72 -3.13
C ILE A 713 -15.92 -23.47 -4.41
N ILE A 714 -14.85 -24.28 -4.43
CA ILE A 714 -14.55 -25.18 -5.54
C ILE A 714 -15.08 -26.58 -5.19
N TYR A 715 -16.07 -27.08 -5.95
CA TYR A 715 -16.49 -28.46 -5.84
C TYR A 715 -15.67 -29.33 -6.81
N GLN A 716 -14.92 -30.28 -6.25
CA GLN A 716 -14.06 -31.19 -7.01
C GLN A 716 -14.59 -32.62 -6.86
N GLU A 717 -14.50 -33.43 -7.92
CA GLU A 717 -14.71 -34.87 -7.77
C GLU A 717 -13.58 -35.48 -6.90
N SER A 718 -13.94 -36.45 -6.08
CA SER A 718 -12.93 -37.22 -5.36
C SER A 718 -11.93 -37.79 -6.35
N PRO A 719 -10.64 -37.58 -6.16
CA PRO A 719 -9.64 -38.21 -7.04
C PRO A 719 -9.81 -39.72 -6.96
N LEU A 720 -9.81 -40.33 -8.12
CA LEU A 720 -9.78 -41.79 -8.20
C LEU A 720 -8.52 -42.28 -7.47
N VAL A 721 -8.69 -43.01 -6.41
CA VAL A 721 -7.61 -43.61 -5.67
C VAL A 721 -7.47 -45.07 -6.11
N LEU A 722 -6.40 -45.37 -6.80
CA LEU A 722 -6.05 -46.74 -7.14
C LEU A 722 -5.75 -47.49 -5.84
N SER A 723 -6.66 -48.38 -5.42
CA SER A 723 -6.51 -49.10 -4.14
C SER A 723 -5.62 -50.34 -4.28
N SER A 724 -5.59 -50.97 -5.47
CA SER A 724 -4.70 -52.09 -5.73
C SER A 724 -4.46 -52.29 -7.22
N VAL A 725 -3.33 -52.84 -7.55
CA VAL A 725 -3.01 -53.38 -8.87
C VAL A 725 -2.60 -54.84 -8.67
N VAL A 726 -3.36 -55.77 -9.23
CA VAL A 726 -3.02 -57.19 -9.21
C VAL A 726 -2.52 -57.56 -10.60
N ILE A 727 -1.30 -58.05 -10.66
CA ILE A 727 -0.70 -58.56 -11.89
C ILE A 727 -0.78 -60.09 -11.81
N GLU A 728 -1.50 -60.68 -12.75
CA GLU A 728 -1.77 -62.09 -12.95
C GLU A 728 -1.03 -63.06 -11.94
N ASP A 729 -1.78 -63.65 -11.04
CA ASP A 729 -1.33 -64.60 -10.03
C ASP A 729 -0.22 -64.15 -9.07
N GLY A 730 0.03 -62.83 -8.96
CA GLY A 730 1.05 -62.33 -8.05
C GLY A 730 2.52 -62.64 -8.44
N VAL A 731 2.78 -63.06 -9.65
CA VAL A 731 4.14 -63.42 -10.11
C VAL A 731 4.80 -62.13 -10.74
N PRO A 732 5.92 -61.71 -10.22
CA PRO A 732 6.55 -60.41 -10.63
C PRO A 732 7.17 -60.39 -12.01
N GLU A 733 7.37 -61.54 -12.69
CA GLU A 733 8.04 -61.60 -14.00
C GLU A 733 7.32 -62.54 -14.97
N LYS A 734 6.82 -62.01 -16.08
CA LYS A 734 6.55 -62.75 -17.29
C LYS A 734 7.40 -62.22 -18.44
N ASN A 735 8.34 -62.99 -18.89
CA ASN A 735 9.16 -62.68 -20.06
C ASN A 735 8.31 -62.40 -21.31
N GLY A 736 8.19 -61.14 -21.70
CA GLY A 736 7.81 -60.70 -23.06
C GLY A 736 6.38 -60.96 -23.52
N LYS A 737 5.41 -61.14 -22.62
CA LYS A 737 3.98 -61.34 -22.98
C LYS A 737 3.07 -60.36 -22.29
N THR A 738 1.90 -60.12 -22.85
CA THR A 738 0.84 -59.27 -22.32
C THR A 738 0.43 -59.74 -20.92
N VAL A 739 0.46 -58.86 -19.95
CA VAL A 739 -0.01 -59.08 -18.59
C VAL A 739 -1.35 -58.43 -18.42
N SER A 740 -2.31 -59.16 -17.86
CA SER A 740 -3.61 -58.58 -17.46
C SER A 740 -3.45 -57.83 -16.16
N VAL A 741 -3.95 -56.62 -16.09
CA VAL A 741 -3.95 -55.79 -14.91
C VAL A 741 -5.39 -55.50 -14.53
N GLU A 742 -5.77 -55.89 -13.32
CA GLU A 742 -7.06 -55.49 -12.73
C GLU A 742 -6.83 -54.25 -11.87
N ILE A 743 -7.63 -53.22 -12.14
CA ILE A 743 -7.55 -51.97 -11.42
C ILE A 743 -8.84 -51.77 -10.67
N SER A 744 -8.78 -51.68 -9.35
CA SER A 744 -9.89 -51.29 -8.48
C SER A 744 -9.68 -49.88 -7.92
N TYR A 745 -10.76 -49.09 -7.88
CA TYR A 745 -10.75 -47.72 -7.36
C TYR A 745 -11.91 -47.48 -6.41
#